data_70c109d46c93ce8d296eac179fd9f139
#
_entry.id   70c109d46c93ce8d296eac179fd9f139
#
_cell.length_a   1.000
_cell.length_b   1.000
_cell.length_c   1.000
_cell.angle_alpha   90.00
_cell.angle_beta   90.00
_cell.angle_gamma   90.00
#
_symmetry.space_group_name_H-M   'P 1'
#
loop_
_entity.id
_entity.type
_entity.pdbx_description
1 polymer ?
#
loop_
_entity_poly.entity_id
_entity_poly.type
_entity_poly.pdbx_seq_one_letter_code
_entity_poly.pdbx_strand_id
1 'polypeptide(L)'
;MEDKFYSLEEISKWQLSENYNIKLPALQRSFVWKPYQIETIWDSILRGFPIGSFLLSNSNNEDLFLLDGQQRATSIALGFYNPWENDAYFFDKNIEKNTPTVWIDLYPNEVTTTHKYVIRVLTKSHPWGYRRKNNNAILGLNDRRNALKKFKEINNKVDKYTDFKNIDVFPWDADLPVPLAFVLDFVFNKIDKNNFIEKCSNLNFIKHDTTRKEKLNNFVISNNFDEFINNIKTRIEDYTIPSIITKKEILSESDESENNHSTDPTLFVRLNREGTRLEGEELIYSIYKSEFPESKDLIENISANFIRPSLLISLFSRIAWSKVNDNQYPRKFSVNDFRKRLYENIEFKNYLKNAIESNDENSFKNIFNNALKIFTSDNKVKFPLILVKSMINNMPELFLGLLFWLSTNSNNLKDFDYFTIKKSFFLINLFCINTSEFVHEIWSDLSKSNFWTDENFKIYERESNFIFPFITLENIKSELNRFIENDKLYWNDFYPVNENLSSYFNGVLDNKNINELEKEQIYRNYWDKLFNAIAWDRNVLIFVQRDYFENNFSEFNSLDVITDTNRPWDWDHIYPASWVYYKKNVDRQIRDFHNFNCNFRAMSLDENRSESNYLSPSERFEGDDKKNDYFIKDNDWNFWQKVNDRINNDTQKKSDLMNAFVIRFYNFFEEIYKSFHINP
;
A
#
# COMPACT_ATOMS: atom_id res chain seq x y z
N MET A 1 -6.89 14.77 39.08
CA MET A 1 -6.31 15.16 37.79
C MET A 1 -5.31 16.25 38.07
N GLU A 2 -4.15 16.15 37.48
CA GLU A 2 -3.09 17.15 37.64
C GLU A 2 -2.84 17.73 36.24
N ASP A 3 -2.81 19.05 36.15
CA ASP A 3 -2.55 19.73 34.87
C ASP A 3 -1.05 20.02 34.80
N LYS A 4 -0.45 19.64 33.69
CA LYS A 4 0.95 19.91 33.38
C LYS A 4 1.07 20.51 31.96
N PHE A 5 1.99 21.46 31.83
CA PHE A 5 2.25 22.10 30.53
C PHE A 5 3.61 21.67 30.03
N TYR A 6 3.68 21.31 28.74
CA TYR A 6 4.91 20.90 28.08
C TYR A 6 5.24 21.84 26.93
N SER A 7 6.49 22.24 26.83
CA SER A 7 7.01 22.99 25.69
C SER A 7 7.13 22.10 24.44
N LEU A 8 7.26 22.71 23.27
CA LEU A 8 7.47 21.98 22.02
C LEU A 8 8.74 21.13 22.07
N GLU A 9 9.81 21.62 22.68
CA GLU A 9 11.06 20.88 22.82
C GLU A 9 10.92 19.66 23.75
N GLU A 10 10.19 19.80 24.86
CA GLU A 10 9.92 18.65 25.73
C GLU A 10 9.09 17.59 25.01
N ILE A 11 8.06 18.00 24.26
CA ILE A 11 7.22 17.07 23.50
C ILE A 11 8.03 16.37 22.39
N SER A 12 8.92 17.08 21.73
CA SER A 12 9.78 16.47 20.71
C SER A 12 10.66 15.34 21.27
N LYS A 13 11.17 15.52 22.50
CA LYS A 13 12.00 14.52 23.19
C LYS A 13 11.27 13.23 23.52
N TRP A 14 9.93 13.22 23.56
CA TRP A 14 9.16 11.99 23.78
C TRP A 14 9.44 10.92 22.71
N GLN A 15 9.90 11.33 21.54
CA GLN A 15 10.22 10.42 20.44
C GLN A 15 11.65 10.55 19.90
N LEU A 16 12.34 11.65 20.21
CA LEU A 16 13.72 11.88 19.76
C LEU A 16 14.77 11.56 20.86
N SER A 17 14.36 11.04 22.00
CA SER A 17 15.27 10.69 23.10
C SER A 17 14.90 9.34 23.72
N GLU A 18 15.91 8.48 23.90
CA GLU A 18 15.73 7.16 24.53
C GLU A 18 15.32 7.24 26.03
N ASN A 19 15.68 8.32 26.70
CA ASN A 19 15.60 8.44 28.16
C ASN A 19 14.40 9.29 28.64
N TYR A 20 13.33 9.40 27.85
CA TYR A 20 12.19 10.21 28.26
C TYR A 20 11.10 9.38 28.95
N ASN A 21 10.50 9.93 30.02
CA ASN A 21 9.53 9.23 30.87
C ASN A 21 8.10 9.17 30.29
N ILE A 22 7.85 9.68 29.09
CA ILE A 22 6.54 9.58 28.43
C ILE A 22 6.61 8.54 27.32
N LYS A 23 5.89 7.45 27.53
CA LYS A 23 5.86 6.30 26.63
C LYS A 23 4.53 6.23 25.88
N LEU A 24 4.57 5.69 24.69
CA LEU A 24 3.35 5.34 23.96
C LEU A 24 2.81 4.03 24.54
N PRO A 25 1.55 3.98 25.04
CA PRO A 25 0.99 2.72 25.51
C PRO A 25 0.84 1.73 24.36
N ALA A 26 0.93 0.45 24.69
CA ALA A 26 0.75 -0.64 23.72
C ALA A 26 -0.58 -0.58 22.95
N LEU A 27 -1.59 0.08 23.53
CA LEU A 27 -2.92 0.30 22.95
C LEU A 27 -2.95 1.21 21.71
N GLN A 28 -1.90 2.02 21.47
CA GLN A 28 -1.98 3.05 20.44
C GLN A 28 -1.62 2.52 19.06
N ARG A 29 -2.24 3.14 18.06
CA ARG A 29 -2.01 2.87 16.64
C ARG A 29 -0.66 3.42 16.19
N SER A 30 -0.14 2.90 15.09
CA SER A 30 0.97 3.50 14.36
C SER A 30 0.63 4.93 13.86
N PHE A 31 1.63 5.68 13.45
CA PHE A 31 1.44 7.00 12.87
C PHE A 31 0.65 6.91 11.55
N VAL A 32 -0.45 7.65 11.45
CA VAL A 32 -1.37 7.58 10.29
C VAL A 32 -1.65 8.94 9.65
N TRP A 33 -1.14 10.03 10.20
CA TRP A 33 -1.33 11.35 9.60
C TRP A 33 -0.64 11.45 8.26
N LYS A 34 -1.36 12.03 7.30
CA LYS A 34 -0.84 12.33 5.98
C LYS A 34 0.01 13.59 6.02
N PRO A 35 0.95 13.77 5.07
CA PRO A 35 1.82 14.94 4.99
C PRO A 35 1.09 16.27 5.18
N TYR A 36 -0.05 16.46 4.54
CA TYR A 36 -0.88 17.66 4.67
C TYR A 36 -1.32 17.97 6.12
N GLN A 37 -1.60 16.95 6.94
CA GLN A 37 -1.98 17.14 8.34
C GLN A 37 -0.80 17.62 9.18
N ILE A 38 0.42 17.13 8.87
CA ILE A 38 1.67 17.60 9.48
C ILE A 38 1.95 19.06 9.06
N GLU A 39 1.75 19.39 7.79
CA GLU A 39 1.90 20.75 7.29
C GLU A 39 0.95 21.72 7.99
N THR A 40 -0.31 21.33 8.17
CA THR A 40 -1.35 22.13 8.82
C THR A 40 -1.08 22.36 10.31
N ILE A 41 -0.65 21.34 11.05
CA ILE A 41 -0.35 21.51 12.48
C ILE A 41 0.85 22.41 12.67
N TRP A 42 1.89 22.32 11.84
CA TRP A 42 3.04 23.18 11.93
C TRP A 42 2.71 24.64 11.55
N ASP A 43 1.89 24.89 10.53
CA ASP A 43 1.38 26.24 10.26
C ASP A 43 0.62 26.79 11.48
N SER A 44 -0.19 25.97 12.14
CA SER A 44 -0.92 26.37 13.35
C SER A 44 0.01 26.71 14.52
N ILE A 45 1.01 25.86 14.77
CA ILE A 45 2.01 26.09 15.84
C ILE A 45 2.77 27.38 15.58
N LEU A 46 3.32 27.57 14.36
CA LEU A 46 4.10 28.78 14.01
C LEU A 46 3.27 30.07 14.04
N ARG A 47 1.94 29.94 13.99
CA ARG A 47 1.00 31.07 14.17
C ARG A 47 0.62 31.28 15.64
N GLY A 48 1.05 30.41 16.54
CA GLY A 48 0.67 30.42 17.96
C GLY A 48 -0.77 29.97 18.21
N PHE A 49 -1.36 29.21 17.28
CA PHE A 49 -2.73 28.70 17.48
C PHE A 49 -2.71 27.49 18.41
N PRO A 50 -3.71 27.35 19.30
CA PRO A 50 -3.81 26.17 20.14
C PRO A 50 -4.09 24.92 19.29
N ILE A 51 -3.37 23.85 19.58
CA ILE A 51 -3.49 22.56 18.87
C ILE A 51 -4.16 21.48 19.73
N GLY A 52 -4.85 21.87 20.81
CA GLY A 52 -5.49 20.97 21.76
C GLY A 52 -4.60 20.59 22.93
N SER A 53 -4.99 19.58 23.69
CA SER A 53 -4.28 19.09 24.87
C SER A 53 -3.82 17.65 24.71
N PHE A 54 -2.87 17.21 25.54
CA PHE A 54 -2.51 15.79 25.66
C PHE A 54 -3.24 15.16 26.83
N LEU A 55 -3.55 13.88 26.72
CA LEU A 55 -4.02 13.08 27.84
C LEU A 55 -2.95 12.05 28.18
N LEU A 56 -2.50 12.08 29.42
CA LEU A 56 -1.49 11.20 29.98
C LEU A 56 -2.07 10.35 31.09
N SER A 57 -1.53 9.18 31.35
CA SER A 57 -1.83 8.38 32.53
C SER A 57 -0.56 7.98 33.27
N ASN A 58 -0.64 7.94 34.63
CA ASN A 58 0.44 7.42 35.43
C ASN A 58 0.62 5.93 35.26
N SER A 59 1.86 5.48 35.13
CA SER A 59 2.28 4.08 35.26
C SER A 59 2.67 3.81 36.74
N ASN A 60 2.78 2.53 37.10
CA ASN A 60 3.25 2.13 38.43
C ASN A 60 4.75 2.46 38.67
N ASN A 61 5.50 2.89 37.65
CA ASN A 61 6.96 3.03 37.63
C ASN A 61 7.44 4.46 37.31
N GLU A 62 6.75 5.51 37.71
CA GLU A 62 7.06 6.92 37.41
C GLU A 62 6.96 7.28 35.90
N ASP A 63 6.76 6.33 35.02
CA ASP A 63 6.53 6.57 33.59
C ASP A 63 5.10 7.07 33.35
N LEU A 64 4.95 7.96 32.39
CA LEU A 64 3.65 8.42 31.90
C LEU A 64 3.35 7.76 30.55
N PHE A 65 2.09 7.40 30.34
CA PHE A 65 1.62 6.91 29.05
C PHE A 65 0.79 7.97 28.33
N LEU A 66 1.12 8.26 27.08
CA LEU A 66 0.38 9.19 26.23
C LEU A 66 -0.89 8.50 25.68
N LEU A 67 -2.06 8.86 26.21
CA LEU A 67 -3.35 8.24 25.84
C LEU A 67 -4.01 8.91 24.62
N ASP A 68 -3.94 10.25 24.54
CA ASP A 68 -4.42 11.02 23.39
C ASP A 68 -3.39 12.06 22.97
N GLY A 69 -3.36 12.34 21.67
CA GLY A 69 -2.45 13.30 21.05
C GLY A 69 -1.21 12.69 20.40
N GLN A 70 -1.09 11.37 20.29
CA GLN A 70 0.08 10.71 19.69
C GLN A 70 0.44 11.29 18.30
N GLN A 71 -0.54 11.45 17.42
CA GLN A 71 -0.29 11.96 16.06
C GLN A 71 0.28 13.38 16.09
N ARG A 72 -0.21 14.21 17.03
CA ARG A 72 0.29 15.58 17.28
C ARG A 72 1.72 15.55 17.84
N ALA A 73 1.99 14.71 18.85
CA ALA A 73 3.32 14.57 19.42
C ALA A 73 4.34 14.10 18.37
N THR A 74 3.98 13.10 17.57
CA THR A 74 4.83 12.62 16.47
C THR A 74 5.06 13.71 15.42
N SER A 75 4.03 14.48 15.05
CA SER A 75 4.19 15.58 14.09
C SER A 75 5.08 16.70 14.64
N ILE A 76 5.02 16.98 15.95
CA ILE A 76 5.92 17.93 16.60
C ILE A 76 7.36 17.38 16.54
N ALA A 77 7.56 16.12 16.92
CA ALA A 77 8.88 15.49 16.86
C ALA A 77 9.48 15.50 15.44
N LEU A 78 8.67 15.25 14.40
CA LEU A 78 9.13 15.33 13.00
C LEU A 78 9.64 16.72 12.61
N GLY A 79 9.08 17.80 13.16
CA GLY A 79 9.58 19.15 12.90
C GLY A 79 10.95 19.44 13.52
N PHE A 80 11.27 18.78 14.64
CA PHE A 80 12.60 18.85 15.29
C PHE A 80 13.58 17.80 14.77
N TYR A 81 13.10 16.80 14.00
CA TYR A 81 13.98 15.75 13.48
C TYR A 81 14.96 16.30 12.46
N ASN A 82 16.26 16.11 12.73
CA ASN A 82 17.35 16.62 11.91
C ASN A 82 18.23 15.50 11.36
N PRO A 83 17.95 14.94 10.17
CA PRO A 83 18.73 13.85 9.57
C PRO A 83 20.13 14.28 9.09
N TRP A 84 20.49 15.57 9.15
CA TRP A 84 21.84 16.06 8.86
C TRP A 84 22.78 15.97 10.06
N GLU A 85 22.29 15.60 11.23
CA GLU A 85 23.09 15.31 12.41
C GLU A 85 23.43 13.81 12.47
N ASN A 86 24.65 13.49 12.93
CA ASN A 86 25.14 12.11 12.96
C ASN A 86 24.38 11.20 13.92
N ASP A 87 23.78 11.79 14.96
CA ASP A 87 23.06 11.08 16.03
C ASP A 87 21.54 11.23 15.90
N ALA A 88 21.06 11.53 14.70
CA ALA A 88 19.62 11.67 14.44
C ALA A 88 18.89 10.35 14.73
N TYR A 89 18.01 10.37 15.72
CA TYR A 89 17.25 9.22 16.20
C TYR A 89 15.75 9.50 16.19
N PHE A 90 14.97 8.49 15.89
CA PHE A 90 13.52 8.52 16.04
C PHE A 90 13.06 7.23 16.73
N PHE A 91 12.35 7.35 17.86
CA PHE A 91 12.02 6.21 18.73
C PHE A 91 11.05 5.19 18.08
N ASP A 92 10.14 5.62 17.23
CA ASP A 92 9.28 4.70 16.50
C ASP A 92 10.08 4.04 15.36
N LYS A 93 10.49 2.79 15.55
CA LYS A 93 11.27 2.00 14.57
C LYS A 93 10.56 1.85 13.22
N ASN A 94 9.24 1.98 13.18
CA ASN A 94 8.49 1.95 11.92
C ASN A 94 8.65 3.26 11.15
N ILE A 95 8.84 4.38 11.86
CA ILE A 95 9.10 5.69 11.27
C ILE A 95 10.58 5.85 10.95
N GLU A 96 11.48 5.34 11.80
CA GLU A 96 12.94 5.49 11.65
C GLU A 96 13.46 5.09 10.28
N LYS A 97 12.99 3.98 9.72
CA LYS A 97 13.45 3.45 8.41
C LYS A 97 13.11 4.37 7.24
N ASN A 98 12.02 5.13 7.35
CA ASN A 98 11.48 5.98 6.29
C ASN A 98 11.02 7.32 6.86
N THR A 99 11.75 7.85 7.85
CA THR A 99 11.37 9.09 8.57
C THR A 99 11.19 10.24 7.59
N PRO A 100 10.00 10.86 7.56
CA PRO A 100 9.78 12.03 6.74
C PRO A 100 10.60 13.21 7.23
N THR A 101 10.87 14.16 6.34
CA THR A 101 11.50 15.43 6.68
C THR A 101 10.51 16.57 6.50
N VAL A 102 10.50 17.48 7.46
CA VAL A 102 9.64 18.66 7.44
C VAL A 102 10.48 19.88 7.04
N TRP A 103 9.99 20.62 6.07
CA TRP A 103 10.65 21.77 5.47
C TRP A 103 9.78 23.01 5.57
N ILE A 104 10.40 24.18 5.61
CA ILE A 104 9.73 25.47 5.51
C ILE A 104 10.32 26.26 4.36
N ASP A 105 9.47 26.89 3.57
CA ASP A 105 9.90 27.83 2.51
C ASP A 105 10.09 29.22 3.13
N LEU A 106 11.33 29.68 3.17
CA LEU A 106 11.66 31.00 3.74
C LEU A 106 11.19 32.17 2.88
N TYR A 107 11.04 31.95 1.59
CA TYR A 107 10.73 33.02 0.63
C TYR A 107 9.74 32.55 -0.45
N PRO A 108 8.49 32.23 -0.09
CA PRO A 108 7.51 31.75 -1.05
C PRO A 108 7.08 32.88 -2.02
N ASN A 109 7.19 32.64 -3.32
CA ASN A 109 6.80 33.62 -4.34
C ASN A 109 5.29 33.87 -4.41
N GLU A 110 4.48 32.84 -4.14
CA GLU A 110 3.02 32.94 -4.11
C GLU A 110 2.45 32.27 -2.87
N VAL A 111 1.69 33.00 -2.10
CA VAL A 111 0.87 32.44 -1.01
C VAL A 111 -0.47 32.03 -1.61
N THR A 112 -0.56 30.81 -2.09
CA THR A 112 -1.78 30.27 -2.74
C THR A 112 -2.58 29.35 -1.85
N THR A 113 -2.15 29.18 -0.58
CA THR A 113 -2.78 28.29 0.42
C THR A 113 -3.43 29.12 1.52
N THR A 114 -4.33 28.50 2.27
CA THR A 114 -4.89 29.04 3.51
C THR A 114 -3.87 29.15 4.63
N HIS A 115 -2.67 28.59 4.45
CA HIS A 115 -1.57 28.58 5.41
C HIS A 115 -0.74 29.86 5.29
N LYS A 116 -0.35 30.42 6.44
CA LYS A 116 0.56 31.59 6.51
C LYS A 116 1.99 31.16 6.20
N TYR A 117 2.42 30.01 6.74
CA TYR A 117 3.73 29.46 6.52
C TYR A 117 3.67 28.32 5.52
N VAL A 118 4.59 28.30 4.57
CA VAL A 118 4.63 27.25 3.55
C VAL A 118 5.48 26.09 4.06
N ILE A 119 4.84 25.18 4.74
CA ILE A 119 5.44 23.93 5.21
C ILE A 119 5.35 22.87 4.13
N ARG A 120 6.36 22.01 4.02
CA ARG A 120 6.43 20.88 3.11
C ARG A 120 6.93 19.65 3.85
N VAL A 121 6.29 18.52 3.59
CA VAL A 121 6.71 17.21 4.08
C VAL A 121 7.19 16.38 2.92
N LEU A 122 8.42 15.89 3.01
CA LEU A 122 8.94 14.91 2.07
C LEU A 122 8.85 13.52 2.68
N THR A 123 8.45 12.57 1.87
CA THR A 123 8.41 11.15 2.22
C THR A 123 9.30 10.37 1.26
N LYS A 124 9.66 9.14 1.61
CA LYS A 124 10.42 8.26 0.70
C LYS A 124 9.71 8.09 -0.63
N SER A 125 8.38 8.00 -0.62
CA SER A 125 7.58 7.83 -1.84
C SER A 125 7.39 9.12 -2.63
N HIS A 126 7.44 10.29 -1.97
CA HIS A 126 7.34 11.61 -2.60
C HIS A 126 8.51 12.52 -2.17
N PRO A 127 9.73 12.21 -2.61
CA PRO A 127 10.92 12.98 -2.23
C PRO A 127 10.93 14.40 -2.83
N TRP A 128 10.02 14.70 -3.74
CA TRP A 128 9.78 16.03 -4.31
C TRP A 128 8.70 16.84 -3.58
N GLY A 129 7.92 16.20 -2.66
CA GLY A 129 6.77 16.79 -1.96
C GLY A 129 5.47 16.81 -2.76
N TYR A 130 4.51 17.61 -2.29
CA TYR A 130 3.14 17.70 -2.82
C TYR A 130 2.86 19.09 -3.41
N ARG A 131 1.76 19.24 -4.17
CA ARG A 131 1.39 20.54 -4.74
C ARG A 131 0.92 21.53 -3.69
N ARG A 132 1.32 22.78 -3.79
CA ARG A 132 0.87 23.85 -2.91
C ARG A 132 -0.64 24.07 -2.93
N LYS A 133 -1.23 24.08 -4.15
CA LYS A 133 -2.64 24.46 -4.35
C LYS A 133 -3.65 23.38 -3.99
N ASN A 134 -3.21 22.14 -3.92
CA ASN A 134 -4.09 20.98 -3.71
C ASN A 134 -3.56 20.16 -2.56
N ASN A 135 -4.19 20.26 -1.43
CA ASN A 135 -3.84 19.48 -0.24
C ASN A 135 -3.63 18.00 -0.59
N ASN A 136 -2.44 17.48 -0.34
CA ASN A 136 -2.06 16.10 -0.67
C ASN A 136 -2.08 15.73 -2.17
N ALA A 137 -2.23 16.66 -3.08
CA ALA A 137 -2.13 16.35 -4.49
C ALA A 137 -0.69 16.10 -4.90
N ILE A 138 -0.48 15.04 -5.65
CA ILE A 138 0.83 14.68 -6.19
C ILE A 138 1.22 15.72 -7.26
N LEU A 139 2.51 16.09 -7.29
CA LEU A 139 3.06 16.93 -8.36
C LEU A 139 2.82 16.31 -9.75
N GLY A 140 2.64 17.15 -10.75
CA GLY A 140 2.48 16.70 -12.13
C GLY A 140 3.65 15.85 -12.61
N LEU A 141 3.42 15.01 -13.60
CA LEU A 141 4.44 14.09 -14.11
C LEU A 141 5.72 14.82 -14.56
N ASN A 142 5.57 15.96 -15.24
CA ASN A 142 6.72 16.75 -15.69
C ASN A 142 7.52 17.34 -14.52
N ASP A 143 6.83 17.81 -13.46
CA ASP A 143 7.50 18.34 -12.27
C ASP A 143 8.29 17.23 -11.56
N ARG A 144 7.70 16.05 -11.42
CA ARG A 144 8.39 14.89 -10.83
C ARG A 144 9.61 14.47 -11.65
N ARG A 145 9.51 14.45 -12.98
CA ARG A 145 10.64 14.18 -13.89
C ARG A 145 11.77 15.18 -13.71
N ASN A 146 11.41 16.47 -13.70
CA ASN A 146 12.40 17.54 -13.53
C ASN A 146 13.05 17.49 -12.15
N ALA A 147 12.28 17.17 -11.10
CA ALA A 147 12.81 17.00 -9.75
C ALA A 147 13.82 15.85 -9.71
N LEU A 148 13.46 14.66 -10.20
CA LEU A 148 14.36 13.51 -10.21
C LEU A 148 15.64 13.76 -11.03
N LYS A 149 15.50 14.37 -12.20
CA LYS A 149 16.67 14.76 -13.00
C LYS A 149 17.60 15.66 -12.20
N LYS A 150 17.06 16.67 -11.53
CA LYS A 150 17.86 17.60 -10.72
C LYS A 150 18.48 16.91 -9.50
N PHE A 151 17.75 16.01 -8.83
CA PHE A 151 18.30 15.25 -7.70
C PHE A 151 19.48 14.37 -8.13
N LYS A 152 19.40 13.70 -9.28
CA LYS A 152 20.50 12.93 -9.85
C LYS A 152 21.71 13.80 -10.24
N GLU A 153 21.47 14.95 -10.85
CA GLU A 153 22.53 15.93 -11.19
C GLU A 153 23.30 16.42 -9.95
N ILE A 154 22.58 16.66 -8.85
CA ILE A 154 23.18 17.14 -7.59
C ILE A 154 23.88 16.01 -6.84
N ASN A 155 23.36 14.79 -6.91
CA ASN A 155 23.80 13.62 -6.14
C ASN A 155 24.37 12.56 -7.10
N ASN A 156 25.49 12.84 -7.74
CA ASN A 156 26.14 12.05 -8.81
C ASN A 156 26.36 10.54 -8.52
N LYS A 157 26.06 10.06 -7.32
CA LYS A 157 26.25 8.65 -6.90
C LYS A 157 24.94 7.87 -6.77
N VAL A 158 23.79 8.51 -7.03
CA VAL A 158 22.48 7.90 -6.85
C VAL A 158 21.92 7.52 -8.22
N ASP A 159 21.92 6.24 -8.51
CA ASP A 159 21.43 5.72 -9.80
C ASP A 159 19.92 5.51 -9.82
N LYS A 160 19.37 5.00 -8.72
CA LYS A 160 17.95 4.68 -8.61
C LYS A 160 17.21 5.68 -7.72
N TYR A 161 15.97 5.98 -8.07
CA TYR A 161 15.03 6.79 -7.29
C TYR A 161 14.89 6.32 -5.84
N THR A 162 14.86 5.01 -5.61
CA THR A 162 14.73 4.39 -4.27
C THR A 162 15.95 4.60 -3.38
N ASP A 163 17.08 5.01 -3.95
CA ASP A 163 18.34 5.15 -3.23
C ASP A 163 18.58 6.55 -2.66
N PHE A 164 17.70 7.52 -3.01
CA PHE A 164 17.76 8.85 -2.41
C PHE A 164 17.51 8.80 -0.91
N LYS A 165 18.44 9.41 -0.15
CA LYS A 165 18.25 9.67 1.27
C LYS A 165 17.53 11.00 1.49
N ASN A 166 17.00 11.21 2.67
CA ASN A 166 16.32 12.46 3.04
C ASN A 166 17.20 13.71 2.84
N ILE A 167 18.51 13.56 2.96
CA ILE A 167 19.50 14.64 2.75
C ILE A 167 19.81 14.94 1.27
N ASP A 168 19.40 14.06 0.35
CA ASP A 168 19.68 14.15 -1.09
C ASP A 168 18.57 14.89 -1.86
N VAL A 169 17.45 15.15 -1.21
CA VAL A 169 16.23 15.65 -1.82
C VAL A 169 15.75 16.94 -1.16
N PHE A 170 14.88 17.68 -1.84
CA PHE A 170 14.28 18.91 -1.33
C PHE A 170 12.88 19.14 -1.95
N PRO A 171 11.99 19.93 -1.31
CA PRO A 171 10.69 20.26 -1.87
C PRO A 171 10.82 20.96 -3.22
N TRP A 172 10.36 20.27 -4.28
CA TRP A 172 10.48 20.82 -5.65
C TRP A 172 9.66 22.07 -5.88
N ASP A 173 8.48 22.14 -5.24
CA ASP A 173 7.53 23.26 -5.35
C ASP A 173 7.84 24.43 -4.40
N ALA A 174 9.02 24.49 -3.80
CA ALA A 174 9.44 25.54 -2.89
C ALA A 174 10.58 26.39 -3.47
N ASP A 175 10.54 27.70 -3.19
CA ASP A 175 11.52 28.65 -3.73
C ASP A 175 12.82 28.68 -2.93
N LEU A 176 12.71 28.75 -1.59
CA LEU A 176 13.84 28.71 -0.68
C LEU A 176 13.56 27.76 0.49
N PRO A 177 13.45 26.45 0.22
CA PRO A 177 13.17 25.49 1.27
C PRO A 177 14.40 25.29 2.15
N VAL A 178 14.17 25.25 3.47
CA VAL A 178 15.14 24.81 4.47
C VAL A 178 14.48 23.81 5.43
N PRO A 179 15.23 22.87 6.03
CA PRO A 179 14.68 22.00 7.05
C PRO A 179 14.07 22.81 8.19
N LEU A 180 12.86 22.48 8.63
CA LEU A 180 12.21 23.17 9.72
C LEU A 180 13.04 23.09 11.00
N ALA A 181 13.73 21.96 11.24
CA ALA A 181 14.62 21.79 12.38
C ALA A 181 15.69 22.87 12.46
N PHE A 182 16.26 23.33 11.34
CA PHE A 182 17.26 24.42 11.35
C PHE A 182 16.67 25.75 11.82
N VAL A 183 15.44 26.06 11.43
CA VAL A 183 14.72 27.25 11.86
C VAL A 183 14.40 27.15 13.36
N LEU A 184 13.95 25.99 13.82
CA LEU A 184 13.67 25.76 15.24
C LEU A 184 14.93 25.87 16.11
N ASP A 185 16.07 25.29 15.66
CA ASP A 185 17.35 25.41 16.37
C ASP A 185 17.80 26.86 16.53
N PHE A 186 17.56 27.69 15.49
CA PHE A 186 17.85 29.11 15.55
C PHE A 186 16.88 29.86 16.46
N VAL A 187 15.57 29.60 16.37
CA VAL A 187 14.54 30.24 17.20
C VAL A 187 14.72 29.92 18.68
N PHE A 188 15.09 28.69 19.04
CA PHE A 188 15.37 28.29 20.42
C PHE A 188 16.81 28.57 20.87
N ASN A 189 17.57 29.41 20.15
CA ASN A 189 18.93 29.87 20.45
C ASN A 189 19.96 28.72 20.62
N LYS A 190 19.76 27.55 19.95
CA LYS A 190 20.75 26.48 19.93
C LYS A 190 21.89 26.77 18.96
N ILE A 191 21.62 27.52 17.91
CA ILE A 191 22.58 27.99 16.93
C ILE A 191 22.43 29.51 16.75
N ASP A 192 23.54 30.17 16.41
CA ASP A 192 23.51 31.58 16.03
C ASP A 192 23.20 31.78 14.53
N LYS A 193 23.06 33.08 14.11
CA LYS A 193 22.71 33.43 12.73
C LYS A 193 23.77 32.93 11.73
N ASN A 194 25.04 32.95 12.07
CA ASN A 194 26.10 32.52 11.18
C ASN A 194 26.08 31.01 10.97
N ASN A 195 25.90 30.23 12.05
CA ASN A 195 25.74 28.79 12.00
C ASN A 195 24.48 28.39 11.23
N PHE A 196 23.37 29.13 11.39
CA PHE A 196 22.14 28.91 10.59
C PHE A 196 22.43 29.08 9.10
N ILE A 197 23.08 30.18 8.70
CA ILE A 197 23.45 30.44 7.30
C ILE A 197 24.37 29.35 6.77
N GLU A 198 25.34 28.93 7.55
CA GLU A 198 26.29 27.90 7.17
C GLU A 198 25.58 26.55 6.95
N LYS A 199 24.73 26.13 7.88
CA LYS A 199 23.91 24.90 7.75
C LYS A 199 23.05 24.96 6.48
N CYS A 200 22.34 26.05 6.24
CA CYS A 200 21.52 26.22 5.04
C CYS A 200 22.34 26.23 3.76
N SER A 201 23.49 26.91 3.74
CA SER A 201 24.39 26.99 2.56
C SER A 201 25.03 25.67 2.21
N ASN A 202 25.19 24.76 3.20
CA ASN A 202 25.75 23.43 3.02
C ASN A 202 24.74 22.39 2.52
N LEU A 203 23.45 22.73 2.42
CA LEU A 203 22.45 21.86 1.77
C LEU A 203 22.86 21.65 0.30
N ASN A 204 22.93 20.39 -0.14
CA ASN A 204 23.47 20.03 -1.45
C ASN A 204 22.86 20.83 -2.60
N PHE A 205 21.56 21.03 -2.59
CA PHE A 205 20.85 21.75 -3.67
C PHE A 205 21.07 23.28 -3.62
N ILE A 206 21.38 23.86 -2.46
CA ILE A 206 21.76 25.30 -2.34
C ILE A 206 23.23 25.45 -2.72
N LYS A 207 24.08 24.55 -2.29
CA LYS A 207 25.52 24.57 -2.60
C LYS A 207 25.79 24.54 -4.10
N HIS A 208 24.98 23.81 -4.87
CA HIS A 208 25.11 23.64 -6.32
C HIS A 208 24.17 24.53 -7.16
N ASP A 209 23.47 25.48 -6.52
CA ASP A 209 22.55 26.41 -7.18
C ASP A 209 22.88 27.85 -6.78
N THR A 210 23.57 28.57 -7.67
CA THR A 210 23.99 29.95 -7.44
C THR A 210 22.79 30.88 -7.17
N THR A 211 21.68 30.69 -7.87
CA THR A 211 20.46 31.48 -7.72
C THR A 211 19.85 31.33 -6.33
N ARG A 212 19.75 30.09 -5.82
CA ARG A 212 19.25 29.84 -4.47
C ARG A 212 20.21 30.33 -3.40
N LYS A 213 21.51 30.20 -3.62
CA LYS A 213 22.52 30.73 -2.72
C LYS A 213 22.45 32.25 -2.61
N GLU A 214 22.29 32.96 -3.74
CA GLU A 214 22.07 34.40 -3.76
C GLU A 214 20.75 34.80 -3.07
N LYS A 215 19.66 34.06 -3.32
CA LYS A 215 18.37 34.26 -2.64
C LYS A 215 18.52 34.13 -1.12
N LEU A 216 19.21 33.09 -0.66
CA LEU A 216 19.46 32.87 0.78
C LEU A 216 20.23 34.04 1.37
N ASN A 217 21.34 34.44 0.76
CA ASN A 217 22.15 35.56 1.22
C ASN A 217 21.36 36.87 1.28
N ASN A 218 20.63 37.19 0.21
CA ASN A 218 19.84 38.42 0.13
C ASN A 218 18.70 38.39 1.16
N PHE A 219 18.06 37.26 1.40
CA PHE A 219 17.00 37.11 2.40
C PHE A 219 17.54 37.31 3.80
N VAL A 220 18.66 36.67 4.14
CA VAL A 220 19.24 36.71 5.50
C VAL A 220 19.82 38.09 5.86
N ILE A 221 20.32 38.84 4.86
CA ILE A 221 20.81 40.19 5.09
C ILE A 221 19.65 41.19 5.19
N SER A 222 18.48 40.86 4.64
CA SER A 222 17.33 41.74 4.67
C SER A 222 16.60 41.77 6.01
N ASN A 223 15.92 42.89 6.26
CA ASN A 223 15.03 43.00 7.43
C ASN A 223 13.91 41.93 7.43
N ASN A 224 13.58 41.39 6.27
CA ASN A 224 12.55 40.36 6.11
C ASN A 224 12.90 39.06 6.87
N PHE A 225 14.17 38.69 6.96
CA PHE A 225 14.61 37.54 7.74
C PHE A 225 14.38 37.77 9.24
N ASP A 226 14.82 38.92 9.75
CA ASP A 226 14.67 39.23 11.18
C ASP A 226 13.17 39.36 11.55
N GLU A 227 12.36 39.93 10.66
CA GLU A 227 10.90 39.97 10.83
C GLU A 227 10.28 38.57 10.79
N PHE A 228 10.68 37.73 9.85
CA PHE A 228 10.20 36.35 9.73
C PHE A 228 10.51 35.53 10.99
N ILE A 229 11.75 35.58 11.46
CA ILE A 229 12.19 34.86 12.65
C ILE A 229 11.52 35.41 13.90
N ASN A 230 11.46 36.74 14.08
CA ASN A 230 10.81 37.36 15.25
C ASN A 230 9.31 37.01 15.28
N ASN A 231 8.63 36.97 14.15
CA ASN A 231 7.24 36.56 14.06
C ASN A 231 7.02 35.12 14.51
N ILE A 232 7.97 34.22 14.25
CA ILE A 232 7.93 32.85 14.74
C ILE A 232 8.30 32.83 16.24
N LYS A 233 9.44 33.39 16.59
CA LYS A 233 10.00 33.36 17.96
C LYS A 233 9.00 33.85 19.00
N THR A 234 8.42 35.03 18.80
CA THR A 234 7.45 35.62 19.71
C THR A 234 6.18 34.78 19.94
N ARG A 235 5.93 33.82 19.07
CA ARG A 235 4.73 32.96 19.12
C ARG A 235 5.01 31.57 19.68
N ILE A 236 6.22 31.07 19.53
CA ILE A 236 6.55 29.68 19.93
C ILE A 236 7.55 29.58 21.08
N GLU A 237 8.26 30.68 21.45
CA GLU A 237 9.26 30.66 22.54
C GLU A 237 8.66 30.21 23.87
N ASP A 238 7.47 30.72 24.20
CA ASP A 238 6.71 30.37 25.40
C ASP A 238 5.51 29.44 25.09
N TYR A 239 5.49 28.84 23.92
CA TYR A 239 4.38 27.97 23.50
C TYR A 239 4.39 26.68 24.31
N THR A 240 3.35 26.49 25.08
CA THR A 240 3.15 25.28 25.87
C THR A 240 1.82 24.62 25.54
N ILE A 241 1.77 23.31 25.64
CA ILE A 241 0.57 22.53 25.41
C ILE A 241 0.10 21.93 26.72
N PRO A 242 -1.16 22.19 27.11
CA PRO A 242 -1.71 21.64 28.35
C PRO A 242 -1.83 20.12 28.24
N SER A 243 -1.57 19.44 29.32
CA SER A 243 -1.67 18.00 29.44
C SER A 243 -2.39 17.63 30.73
N ILE A 244 -3.37 16.74 30.60
CA ILE A 244 -4.16 16.24 31.71
C ILE A 244 -3.59 14.87 32.10
N ILE A 245 -3.19 14.71 33.37
CA ILE A 245 -2.69 13.45 33.89
C ILE A 245 -3.83 12.74 34.62
N THR A 246 -4.19 11.53 34.20
CA THR A 246 -5.23 10.71 34.83
C THR A 246 -4.62 9.52 35.56
N LYS A 247 -5.35 8.96 36.52
CA LYS A 247 -4.93 7.73 37.19
C LYS A 247 -5.14 6.50 36.31
N LYS A 248 -4.28 5.50 36.46
CA LYS A 248 -4.34 4.23 35.71
C LYS A 248 -5.64 3.46 35.94
N GLU A 249 -6.21 3.55 37.14
CA GLU A 249 -7.45 2.88 37.53
C GLU A 249 -8.63 3.23 36.61
N ILE A 250 -8.69 4.46 36.09
CA ILE A 250 -9.75 4.92 35.17
C ILE A 250 -9.68 4.20 33.79
N LEU A 251 -8.55 3.59 33.44
CA LEU A 251 -8.39 2.86 32.19
C LEU A 251 -8.96 1.43 32.24
N SER A 252 -9.03 0.87 33.44
CA SER A 252 -9.48 -0.51 33.70
C SER A 252 -10.93 -0.60 34.21
N GLU A 253 -11.53 0.53 34.61
CA GLU A 253 -12.94 0.55 35.00
C GLU A 253 -13.83 0.30 33.77
N SER A 254 -14.23 -0.95 33.58
CA SER A 254 -15.52 -1.26 32.98
C SER A 254 -16.58 -0.80 33.98
N ASP A 255 -17.56 0.00 33.56
CA ASP A 255 -18.75 0.26 34.35
C ASP A 255 -19.41 -1.10 34.66
N GLU A 256 -19.07 -1.69 35.81
CA GLU A 256 -19.81 -2.76 36.43
C GLU A 256 -21.11 -2.20 37.00
N SER A 257 -22.00 -1.73 36.14
CA SER A 257 -23.42 -1.63 36.48
C SER A 257 -24.03 -2.98 36.19
N GLU A 258 -24.26 -3.72 37.22
CA GLU A 258 -25.12 -4.90 37.22
C GLU A 258 -26.41 -4.64 36.45
N ASN A 259 -26.67 -5.43 35.44
CA ASN A 259 -27.85 -5.44 34.57
C ASN A 259 -27.81 -4.50 33.36
N ASN A 260 -27.39 -5.05 32.33
CA ASN A 260 -27.63 -4.86 30.89
C ASN A 260 -26.30 -4.87 30.14
N HIS A 261 -26.28 -5.66 29.11
CA HIS A 261 -25.27 -5.77 28.06
C HIS A 261 -24.58 -4.43 27.74
N SER A 262 -23.69 -3.94 28.60
CA SER A 262 -23.08 -2.65 28.43
C SER A 262 -22.01 -2.76 27.36
N THR A 263 -22.35 -2.28 26.21
CA THR A 263 -21.46 -1.98 25.09
C THR A 263 -20.63 -0.72 25.35
N ASP A 264 -20.49 -0.29 26.62
CA ASP A 264 -19.81 0.97 26.90
C ASP A 264 -18.30 0.83 26.68
N PRO A 265 -17.76 1.59 25.73
CA PRO A 265 -16.34 1.54 25.43
C PRO A 265 -15.51 2.11 26.57
N THR A 266 -14.33 1.51 26.83
CA THR A 266 -13.33 2.08 27.76
C THR A 266 -13.00 3.52 27.39
N LEU A 267 -12.45 4.30 28.32
CA LEU A 267 -12.02 5.70 28.09
C LEU A 267 -11.19 5.82 26.81
N PHE A 268 -10.29 4.87 26.53
CA PHE A 268 -9.49 4.84 25.32
C PHE A 268 -10.33 4.77 24.04
N VAL A 269 -11.35 3.93 24.03
CA VAL A 269 -12.26 3.80 22.86
C VAL A 269 -13.10 5.05 22.67
N ARG A 270 -13.54 5.68 23.76
CA ARG A 270 -14.28 6.95 23.73
C ARG A 270 -13.44 8.09 23.17
N LEU A 271 -12.19 8.23 23.63
CA LEU A 271 -11.25 9.25 23.15
C LEU A 271 -10.94 9.11 21.65
N ASN A 272 -10.80 7.88 21.17
CA ASN A 272 -10.51 7.64 19.76
C ASN A 272 -11.75 7.74 18.83
N ARG A 273 -12.97 7.85 19.39
CA ARG A 273 -14.20 8.04 18.59
C ARG A 273 -14.32 9.44 17.97
N GLU A 274 -13.77 10.46 18.62
CA GLU A 274 -13.92 11.86 18.18
C GLU A 274 -12.81 12.34 17.23
N GLY A 275 -11.70 11.59 17.11
CA GLY A 275 -10.58 11.88 16.20
C GLY A 275 -10.64 11.08 14.88
N THR A 276 -9.48 10.77 14.31
CA THR A 276 -9.40 9.78 13.23
C THR A 276 -9.76 8.42 13.82
N ARG A 277 -10.96 7.93 13.52
CA ARG A 277 -11.54 6.76 14.18
C ARG A 277 -10.66 5.52 14.00
N LEU A 278 -10.37 4.84 15.10
CA LEU A 278 -9.93 3.45 15.07
C LEU A 278 -11.17 2.60 14.82
N GLU A 279 -11.18 1.85 13.74
CA GLU A 279 -12.31 0.99 13.38
C GLU A 279 -11.81 -0.43 13.07
N GLY A 280 -12.70 -1.41 13.31
CA GLY A 280 -12.47 -2.78 12.89
C GLY A 280 -11.17 -3.38 13.42
N GLU A 281 -10.30 -3.81 12.53
CA GLU A 281 -9.09 -4.59 12.84
C GLU A 281 -8.04 -3.80 13.65
N GLU A 282 -7.93 -2.49 13.45
CA GLU A 282 -6.99 -1.66 14.23
C GLU A 282 -7.39 -1.59 15.69
N LEU A 283 -8.68 -1.50 15.98
CA LEU A 283 -9.18 -1.48 17.35
C LEU A 283 -9.06 -2.87 18.00
N ILE A 284 -9.32 -3.94 17.26
CA ILE A 284 -9.07 -5.33 17.71
C ILE A 284 -7.60 -5.49 18.10
N TYR A 285 -6.68 -5.03 17.26
CA TYR A 285 -5.25 -5.09 17.56
C TYR A 285 -4.87 -4.25 18.78
N SER A 286 -5.48 -3.09 18.96
CA SER A 286 -5.26 -2.25 20.14
C SER A 286 -5.71 -2.94 21.43
N ILE A 287 -6.89 -3.58 21.43
CA ILE A 287 -7.40 -4.37 22.56
C ILE A 287 -6.48 -5.56 22.83
N TYR A 288 -6.03 -6.26 21.79
CA TYR A 288 -5.08 -7.36 21.92
C TYR A 288 -3.78 -6.92 22.61
N LYS A 289 -3.16 -5.81 22.17
CA LYS A 289 -1.93 -5.26 22.77
C LYS A 289 -2.11 -4.87 24.23
N SER A 290 -3.29 -4.40 24.60
CA SER A 290 -3.61 -4.08 25.98
C SER A 290 -3.65 -5.31 26.88
N GLU A 291 -4.23 -6.38 26.38
CA GLU A 291 -4.37 -7.64 27.11
C GLU A 291 -3.06 -8.44 27.15
N PHE A 292 -2.26 -8.36 26.06
CA PHE A 292 -1.01 -9.10 25.90
C PHE A 292 0.14 -8.15 25.50
N PRO A 293 0.58 -7.23 26.37
CA PRO A 293 1.58 -6.22 26.03
C PRO A 293 2.94 -6.81 25.64
N GLU A 294 3.31 -7.97 26.22
CA GLU A 294 4.58 -8.66 25.94
C GLU A 294 4.60 -9.32 24.54
N SER A 295 3.44 -9.63 23.99
CA SER A 295 3.31 -10.24 22.66
C SER A 295 3.31 -9.25 21.51
N LYS A 296 3.37 -7.93 21.76
CA LYS A 296 3.38 -6.89 20.73
C LYS A 296 4.53 -7.08 19.75
N ASP A 297 5.76 -7.15 20.27
CA ASP A 297 6.96 -7.27 19.44
C ASP A 297 6.98 -8.60 18.68
N LEU A 298 6.40 -9.67 19.23
CA LEU A 298 6.26 -10.95 18.53
C LEU A 298 5.37 -10.81 17.29
N ILE A 299 4.22 -10.16 17.40
CA ILE A 299 3.29 -9.95 16.29
C ILE A 299 3.90 -9.04 15.23
N GLU A 300 4.55 -7.96 15.62
CA GLU A 300 5.22 -7.06 14.69
C GLU A 300 6.39 -7.76 13.96
N ASN A 301 7.12 -8.63 14.65
CA ASN A 301 8.17 -9.46 14.05
C ASN A 301 7.60 -10.56 13.14
N ILE A 302 6.50 -11.21 13.52
CA ILE A 302 5.83 -12.21 12.66
C ILE A 302 5.31 -11.56 11.39
N SER A 303 4.69 -10.38 11.51
CA SER A 303 4.16 -9.64 10.34
C SER A 303 5.25 -9.23 9.35
N ALA A 304 6.47 -8.98 9.83
CA ALA A 304 7.69 -8.71 9.07
C ALA A 304 7.50 -7.74 7.88
N ASN A 305 6.63 -6.73 8.01
CA ASN A 305 6.23 -5.80 6.95
C ASN A 305 5.56 -6.49 5.74
N PHE A 306 5.10 -7.71 5.91
CA PHE A 306 4.43 -8.48 4.86
C PHE A 306 2.92 -8.28 4.88
N ILE A 307 2.36 -8.25 6.08
CA ILE A 307 0.95 -8.01 6.37
C ILE A 307 0.85 -7.01 7.53
N ARG A 308 -0.23 -6.23 7.58
CA ARG A 308 -0.44 -5.33 8.72
C ARG A 308 -0.63 -6.13 10.00
N PRO A 309 0.02 -5.77 11.12
CA PRO A 309 -0.17 -6.44 12.41
C PRO A 309 -1.64 -6.55 12.84
N SER A 310 -2.44 -5.51 12.56
CA SER A 310 -3.88 -5.50 12.86
C SER A 310 -4.66 -6.57 12.08
N LEU A 311 -4.37 -6.72 10.79
CA LEU A 311 -4.97 -7.78 9.97
C LEU A 311 -4.50 -9.15 10.43
N LEU A 312 -3.22 -9.30 10.75
CA LEU A 312 -2.65 -10.57 11.22
C LEU A 312 -3.34 -11.04 12.51
N ILE A 313 -3.51 -10.15 13.49
CA ILE A 313 -4.23 -10.48 14.74
C ILE A 313 -5.70 -10.81 14.48
N SER A 314 -6.35 -10.09 13.57
CA SER A 314 -7.72 -10.42 13.17
C SER A 314 -7.82 -11.85 12.63
N LEU A 315 -6.89 -12.25 11.76
CA LEU A 315 -6.85 -13.61 11.20
C LEU A 315 -6.52 -14.66 12.28
N PHE A 316 -5.49 -14.42 13.09
CA PHE A 316 -5.10 -15.34 14.16
C PHE A 316 -6.21 -15.52 15.21
N SER A 317 -6.90 -14.45 15.58
CA SER A 317 -8.03 -14.52 16.49
C SER A 317 -9.17 -15.37 15.92
N ARG A 318 -9.41 -15.28 14.63
CA ARG A 318 -10.43 -16.09 13.95
C ARG A 318 -10.04 -17.57 13.90
N ILE A 319 -8.76 -17.87 13.64
CA ILE A 319 -8.26 -19.25 13.70
C ILE A 319 -8.39 -19.80 15.12
N ALA A 320 -7.96 -19.03 16.12
CA ALA A 320 -8.10 -19.44 17.53
C ALA A 320 -9.56 -19.74 17.89
N TRP A 321 -10.49 -18.87 17.45
CA TRP A 321 -11.91 -19.11 17.68
C TRP A 321 -12.42 -20.35 16.97
N SER A 322 -12.02 -20.59 15.73
CA SER A 322 -12.38 -21.82 15.01
C SER A 322 -11.90 -23.06 15.73
N LYS A 323 -10.67 -23.05 16.24
CA LYS A 323 -10.07 -24.20 16.96
C LYS A 323 -10.78 -24.54 18.28
N VAL A 324 -11.24 -23.54 19.01
CA VAL A 324 -11.99 -23.75 20.27
C VAL A 324 -13.50 -23.93 20.05
N ASN A 325 -13.98 -23.84 18.82
CA ASN A 325 -15.37 -23.95 18.44
C ASN A 325 -15.57 -24.99 17.31
N ASP A 326 -15.12 -26.19 17.53
CA ASP A 326 -15.29 -27.38 16.66
C ASP A 326 -14.88 -27.16 15.19
N ASN A 327 -13.87 -26.33 14.94
CA ASN A 327 -13.40 -25.94 13.61
C ASN A 327 -14.47 -25.30 12.71
N GLN A 328 -15.50 -24.67 13.28
CA GLN A 328 -16.49 -23.93 12.50
C GLN A 328 -15.88 -22.72 11.82
N TYR A 329 -16.50 -22.29 10.70
CA TYR A 329 -16.07 -21.09 9.98
C TYR A 329 -16.17 -19.85 10.88
N PRO A 330 -15.06 -19.16 11.13
CA PRO A 330 -15.04 -17.99 12.00
C PRO A 330 -15.38 -16.74 11.19
N ARG A 331 -16.61 -16.25 11.25
CA ARG A 331 -16.97 -14.97 10.64
C ARG A 331 -16.05 -13.84 11.12
N LYS A 332 -15.93 -12.78 10.33
CA LYS A 332 -15.19 -11.58 10.71
C LYS A 332 -15.76 -11.02 12.02
N PHE A 333 -14.89 -10.78 13.00
CA PHE A 333 -15.32 -10.25 14.29
C PHE A 333 -15.62 -8.75 14.18
N SER A 334 -16.72 -8.34 14.80
CA SER A 334 -16.84 -6.96 15.25
C SER A 334 -15.93 -6.74 16.47
N VAL A 335 -15.65 -5.49 16.79
CA VAL A 335 -14.87 -5.15 18.00
C VAL A 335 -15.53 -5.71 19.26
N ASN A 336 -16.84 -5.61 19.36
CA ASN A 336 -17.60 -6.13 20.49
C ASN A 336 -17.54 -7.66 20.57
N ASP A 337 -17.63 -8.35 19.44
CA ASP A 337 -17.47 -9.81 19.39
C ASP A 337 -16.09 -10.24 19.87
N PHE A 338 -15.04 -9.55 19.44
CA PHE A 338 -13.68 -9.85 19.88
C PHE A 338 -13.52 -9.65 21.38
N ARG A 339 -13.97 -8.50 21.92
CA ARG A 339 -13.92 -8.21 23.35
C ARG A 339 -14.66 -9.26 24.15
N LYS A 340 -15.89 -9.56 23.77
CA LYS A 340 -16.71 -10.56 24.46
C LYS A 340 -15.99 -11.90 24.52
N ARG A 341 -15.46 -12.39 23.39
CA ARG A 341 -14.70 -13.65 23.36
C ARG A 341 -13.44 -13.59 24.19
N LEU A 342 -12.71 -12.49 24.16
CA LEU A 342 -11.45 -12.34 24.88
C LEU A 342 -11.64 -12.33 26.41
N TYR A 343 -12.71 -11.70 26.91
CA TYR A 343 -12.94 -11.55 28.34
C TYR A 343 -13.87 -12.61 28.94
N GLU A 344 -14.82 -13.14 28.17
CA GLU A 344 -15.78 -14.11 28.66
C GLU A 344 -15.39 -15.57 28.35
N ASN A 345 -14.50 -15.82 27.37
CA ASN A 345 -14.09 -17.16 26.98
C ASN A 345 -12.61 -17.40 27.30
N ILE A 346 -12.34 -18.02 28.44
CA ILE A 346 -10.99 -18.32 28.93
C ILE A 346 -10.24 -19.26 27.98
N GLU A 347 -10.91 -20.22 27.37
CA GLU A 347 -10.31 -21.20 26.45
C GLU A 347 -9.81 -20.47 25.18
N PHE A 348 -10.61 -19.60 24.60
CA PHE A 348 -10.20 -18.75 23.47
C PHE A 348 -9.00 -17.86 23.82
N LYS A 349 -9.07 -17.18 24.97
CA LYS A 349 -8.00 -16.29 25.45
C LYS A 349 -6.68 -17.04 25.58
N ASN A 350 -6.72 -18.19 26.25
CA ASN A 350 -5.53 -19.01 26.48
C ASN A 350 -5.00 -19.62 25.18
N TYR A 351 -5.87 -20.09 24.29
CA TYR A 351 -5.45 -20.61 23.00
C TYR A 351 -4.75 -19.53 22.16
N LEU A 352 -5.36 -18.36 22.04
CA LEU A 352 -4.79 -17.23 21.29
C LEU A 352 -3.41 -16.83 21.83
N LYS A 353 -3.28 -16.67 23.15
CA LYS A 353 -2.02 -16.35 23.80
C LYS A 353 -0.96 -17.40 23.52
N ASN A 354 -1.26 -18.65 23.84
CA ASN A 354 -0.30 -19.75 23.71
C ASN A 354 0.15 -19.95 22.27
N ALA A 355 -0.76 -19.87 21.28
CA ALA A 355 -0.44 -20.03 19.87
C ALA A 355 0.48 -18.91 19.32
N ILE A 356 0.45 -17.72 19.92
CA ILE A 356 1.33 -16.61 19.52
C ILE A 356 2.69 -16.70 20.23
N GLU A 357 2.70 -17.01 21.53
CA GLU A 357 3.91 -17.02 22.36
C GLU A 357 4.73 -18.32 22.23
N SER A 358 4.10 -19.41 21.81
CA SER A 358 4.74 -20.69 21.60
C SER A 358 5.72 -20.67 20.43
N ASN A 359 6.76 -21.51 20.51
CA ASN A 359 7.66 -21.81 19.41
C ASN A 359 7.42 -23.19 18.78
N ASP A 360 6.31 -23.83 19.13
CA ASP A 360 5.94 -25.14 18.61
C ASP A 360 5.63 -25.11 17.12
N GLU A 361 5.63 -26.26 16.46
CA GLU A 361 5.30 -26.38 15.03
C GLU A 361 3.92 -25.81 14.69
N ASN A 362 2.97 -25.86 15.62
CA ASN A 362 1.62 -25.32 15.48
C ASN A 362 1.49 -23.87 15.96
N SER A 363 2.59 -23.20 16.33
CA SER A 363 2.56 -21.79 16.67
C SER A 363 2.16 -20.93 15.47
N PHE A 364 1.48 -19.83 15.72
CA PHE A 364 1.08 -18.91 14.63
C PHE A 364 2.28 -18.35 13.87
N LYS A 365 3.43 -18.20 14.54
CA LYS A 365 4.69 -17.83 13.88
C LYS A 365 5.11 -18.87 12.84
N ASN A 366 5.09 -20.14 13.18
CA ASN A 366 5.49 -21.21 12.27
C ASN A 366 4.48 -21.41 11.15
N ILE A 367 3.18 -21.34 11.46
CA ILE A 367 2.10 -21.39 10.46
C ILE A 367 2.27 -20.24 9.43
N PHE A 368 2.52 -19.03 9.91
CA PHE A 368 2.72 -17.88 9.04
C PHE A 368 3.99 -18.01 8.19
N ASN A 369 5.11 -18.44 8.81
CA ASN A 369 6.36 -18.67 8.08
C ASN A 369 6.20 -19.78 7.02
N ASN A 370 5.45 -20.82 7.29
CA ASN A 370 5.15 -21.86 6.31
C ASN A 370 4.30 -21.31 5.15
N ALA A 371 3.32 -20.45 5.43
CA ALA A 371 2.56 -19.77 4.39
C ALA A 371 3.46 -18.89 3.51
N LEU A 372 4.37 -18.12 4.11
CA LEU A 372 5.34 -17.32 3.36
C LEU A 372 6.27 -18.19 2.53
N LYS A 373 6.78 -19.28 3.09
CA LYS A 373 7.65 -20.24 2.39
C LYS A 373 6.97 -20.84 1.16
N ILE A 374 5.68 -21.14 1.23
CA ILE A 374 4.91 -21.62 0.08
C ILE A 374 4.98 -20.58 -1.06
N PHE A 375 4.69 -19.32 -0.77
CA PHE A 375 4.64 -18.28 -1.80
C PHE A 375 6.02 -17.85 -2.31
N THR A 376 7.03 -17.83 -1.46
CA THR A 376 8.40 -17.40 -1.80
C THR A 376 9.27 -18.51 -2.37
N SER A 377 8.81 -19.75 -2.34
CA SER A 377 9.55 -20.88 -2.93
C SER A 377 9.68 -20.74 -4.45
N ASP A 378 10.84 -21.10 -5.00
CA ASP A 378 11.10 -21.08 -6.45
C ASP A 378 10.51 -22.29 -7.20
N ASN A 379 9.70 -23.12 -6.53
CA ASN A 379 9.11 -24.32 -7.12
C ASN A 379 8.22 -23.97 -8.32
N LYS A 380 8.67 -24.37 -9.51
CA LYS A 380 8.01 -24.30 -10.82
C LYS A 380 7.58 -22.89 -11.26
N VAL A 381 7.01 -22.07 -10.38
CA VAL A 381 6.58 -20.70 -10.67
C VAL A 381 7.02 -19.79 -9.54
N LYS A 382 7.82 -18.79 -9.87
CA LYS A 382 8.25 -17.75 -8.94
C LYS A 382 7.21 -16.64 -8.86
N PHE A 383 6.84 -16.24 -7.63
CA PHE A 383 6.01 -15.07 -7.40
C PHE A 383 6.87 -13.95 -6.81
N PRO A 384 6.93 -12.77 -7.42
CA PRO A 384 7.57 -11.62 -6.79
C PRO A 384 6.81 -11.24 -5.52
N LEU A 385 7.53 -10.78 -4.49
CA LEU A 385 6.92 -10.41 -3.19
C LEU A 385 5.77 -9.41 -3.33
N ILE A 386 5.84 -8.53 -4.31
CA ILE A 386 4.78 -7.55 -4.62
C ILE A 386 3.47 -8.26 -4.97
N LEU A 387 3.53 -9.30 -5.80
CA LEU A 387 2.35 -10.09 -6.17
C LEU A 387 1.76 -10.80 -4.95
N VAL A 388 2.61 -11.44 -4.15
CA VAL A 388 2.19 -12.15 -2.94
C VAL A 388 1.52 -11.20 -1.94
N LYS A 389 2.14 -10.06 -1.66
CA LYS A 389 1.55 -9.02 -0.80
C LYS A 389 0.22 -8.51 -1.34
N SER A 390 0.12 -8.27 -2.66
CA SER A 390 -1.11 -7.86 -3.32
C SER A 390 -2.22 -8.90 -3.13
N MET A 391 -1.95 -10.17 -3.40
CA MET A 391 -2.93 -11.24 -3.26
C MET A 391 -3.41 -11.41 -1.82
N ILE A 392 -2.50 -11.45 -0.84
CA ILE A 392 -2.86 -11.61 0.57
C ILE A 392 -3.70 -10.45 1.08
N ASN A 393 -3.32 -9.21 0.77
CA ASN A 393 -4.06 -8.04 1.23
C ASN A 393 -5.42 -7.86 0.52
N ASN A 394 -5.53 -8.29 -0.73
CA ASN A 394 -6.79 -8.25 -1.47
C ASN A 394 -7.74 -9.40 -1.11
N MET A 395 -7.19 -10.53 -0.65
CA MET A 395 -7.95 -11.73 -0.32
C MET A 395 -7.62 -12.27 1.09
N PRO A 396 -7.83 -11.47 2.15
CA PRO A 396 -7.51 -11.90 3.51
C PRO A 396 -8.29 -13.13 3.96
N GLU A 397 -9.50 -13.34 3.43
CA GLU A 397 -10.31 -14.53 3.71
C GLU A 397 -9.67 -15.81 3.16
N LEU A 398 -9.16 -15.76 1.92
CA LEU A 398 -8.46 -16.92 1.35
C LEU A 398 -7.17 -17.23 2.12
N PHE A 399 -6.46 -16.17 2.54
CA PHE A 399 -5.28 -16.32 3.38
C PHE A 399 -5.63 -16.92 4.76
N LEU A 400 -6.77 -16.52 5.35
CA LEU A 400 -7.30 -17.18 6.55
C LEU A 400 -7.50 -18.68 6.33
N GLY A 401 -8.10 -19.06 5.19
CA GLY A 401 -8.29 -20.46 4.82
C GLY A 401 -6.97 -21.22 4.72
N LEU A 402 -5.94 -20.63 4.13
CA LEU A 402 -4.60 -21.22 4.06
C LEU A 402 -3.97 -21.39 5.45
N LEU A 403 -4.02 -20.37 6.30
CA LEU A 403 -3.50 -20.44 7.65
C LEU A 403 -4.22 -21.52 8.48
N PHE A 404 -5.55 -21.63 8.32
CA PHE A 404 -6.33 -22.68 8.96
C PHE A 404 -5.92 -24.08 8.46
N TRP A 405 -5.77 -24.28 7.15
CA TRP A 405 -5.30 -25.53 6.57
C TRP A 405 -3.91 -25.89 7.10
N LEU A 406 -2.98 -24.95 7.12
CA LEU A 406 -1.63 -25.13 7.67
C LEU A 406 -1.66 -25.47 9.17
N SER A 407 -2.56 -24.89 9.95
CA SER A 407 -2.70 -25.20 11.37
C SER A 407 -3.12 -26.64 11.65
N THR A 408 -3.61 -27.34 10.63
CA THR A 408 -4.06 -28.74 10.72
C THR A 408 -3.09 -29.69 10.01
N ASN A 409 -2.36 -29.22 8.99
CA ASN A 409 -1.57 -30.07 8.10
C ASN A 409 -0.09 -29.67 7.99
N SER A 410 0.42 -28.80 8.87
CA SER A 410 1.78 -28.24 8.78
C SER A 410 2.90 -29.29 8.68
N ASN A 411 2.73 -30.43 9.36
CA ASN A 411 3.73 -31.50 9.42
C ASN A 411 3.78 -32.38 8.17
N ASN A 412 2.85 -32.22 7.25
CA ASN A 412 2.71 -33.04 6.04
C ASN A 412 2.95 -32.28 4.74
N LEU A 413 3.52 -31.07 4.80
CA LEU A 413 3.80 -30.24 3.63
C LEU A 413 4.80 -30.93 2.69
N LYS A 414 4.42 -31.05 1.40
CA LYS A 414 5.24 -31.58 0.32
C LYS A 414 5.51 -30.49 -0.72
N ASP A 415 6.58 -30.63 -1.46
CA ASP A 415 6.91 -29.69 -2.58
C ASP A 415 5.77 -29.52 -3.59
N PHE A 416 4.98 -30.56 -3.79
CA PHE A 416 3.80 -30.52 -4.67
C PHE A 416 2.75 -29.52 -4.16
N ASP A 417 2.54 -29.42 -2.85
CA ASP A 417 1.54 -28.54 -2.26
C ASP A 417 1.86 -27.07 -2.51
N TYR A 418 3.15 -26.70 -2.55
CA TYR A 418 3.58 -25.33 -2.84
C TYR A 418 3.10 -24.84 -4.20
N PHE A 419 3.23 -25.68 -5.22
CA PHE A 419 2.79 -25.32 -6.56
C PHE A 419 1.26 -25.24 -6.66
N THR A 420 0.53 -26.22 -6.11
CA THR A 420 -0.92 -26.25 -6.19
C THR A 420 -1.57 -25.12 -5.40
N ILE A 421 -1.02 -24.76 -4.25
CA ILE A 421 -1.49 -23.62 -3.45
C ILE A 421 -1.24 -22.32 -4.18
N LYS A 422 -0.03 -22.09 -4.73
CA LYS A 422 0.28 -20.89 -5.52
C LYS A 422 -0.66 -20.75 -6.73
N LYS A 423 -0.86 -21.84 -7.47
CA LYS A 423 -1.81 -21.91 -8.57
C LYS A 423 -3.20 -21.50 -8.14
N SER A 424 -3.72 -22.13 -7.08
CA SER A 424 -5.05 -21.89 -6.57
C SER A 424 -5.24 -20.44 -6.11
N PHE A 425 -4.28 -19.89 -5.35
CA PHE A 425 -4.32 -18.49 -4.94
C PHE A 425 -4.36 -17.52 -6.11
N PHE A 426 -3.53 -17.76 -7.12
CA PHE A 426 -3.48 -16.89 -8.29
C PHE A 426 -4.79 -16.95 -9.09
N LEU A 427 -5.31 -18.16 -9.34
CA LEU A 427 -6.55 -18.34 -10.08
C LEU A 427 -7.76 -17.79 -9.33
N ILE A 428 -7.84 -18.01 -8.02
CA ILE A 428 -8.91 -17.44 -7.19
C ILE A 428 -8.82 -15.92 -7.16
N ASN A 429 -7.62 -15.33 -7.07
CA ASN A 429 -7.46 -13.88 -7.16
C ASN A 429 -8.04 -13.31 -8.45
N LEU A 430 -7.80 -13.97 -9.57
CA LEU A 430 -8.28 -13.48 -10.87
C LEU A 430 -9.77 -13.76 -11.09
N PHE A 431 -10.26 -14.92 -10.70
CA PHE A 431 -11.54 -15.45 -11.19
C PHE A 431 -12.61 -15.64 -10.10
N CYS A 432 -12.31 -15.40 -8.84
CA CYS A 432 -13.32 -15.46 -7.79
C CYS A 432 -14.08 -14.11 -7.68
N ILE A 433 -15.40 -14.18 -7.67
CA ILE A 433 -16.26 -13.00 -7.55
C ILE A 433 -16.38 -12.56 -6.09
N ASN A 434 -16.61 -13.50 -5.18
CA ASN A 434 -16.75 -13.26 -3.75
C ASN A 434 -15.90 -14.23 -2.94
N THR A 435 -14.68 -13.82 -2.61
CA THR A 435 -13.72 -14.68 -1.90
C THR A 435 -14.20 -15.07 -0.50
N SER A 436 -14.95 -14.21 0.18
CA SER A 436 -15.44 -14.50 1.53
C SER A 436 -16.50 -15.62 1.52
N GLU A 437 -17.39 -15.59 0.57
CA GLU A 437 -18.41 -16.63 0.40
C GLU A 437 -17.77 -17.94 -0.04
N PHE A 438 -16.86 -17.90 -1.00
CA PHE A 438 -16.09 -19.04 -1.44
C PHE A 438 -15.36 -19.71 -0.28
N VAL A 439 -14.65 -18.97 0.56
CA VAL A 439 -13.93 -19.54 1.72
C VAL A 439 -14.89 -20.11 2.76
N HIS A 440 -16.06 -19.50 2.95
CA HIS A 440 -17.10 -20.05 3.82
C HIS A 440 -17.59 -21.43 3.33
N GLU A 441 -17.83 -21.57 2.03
CA GLU A 441 -18.27 -22.82 1.41
C GLU A 441 -17.23 -23.95 1.54
N ILE A 442 -15.95 -23.65 1.31
CA ILE A 442 -14.86 -24.64 1.37
C ILE A 442 -14.37 -24.96 2.78
N TRP A 443 -14.82 -24.23 3.81
CA TRP A 443 -14.20 -24.27 5.14
C TRP A 443 -14.15 -25.67 5.77
N SER A 444 -15.22 -26.42 5.65
CA SER A 444 -15.28 -27.80 6.18
C SER A 444 -14.29 -28.74 5.50
N ASP A 445 -13.98 -28.48 4.24
CA ASP A 445 -13.07 -29.29 3.45
C ASP A 445 -11.59 -28.92 3.62
N LEU A 446 -11.32 -27.71 4.14
CA LEU A 446 -9.95 -27.24 4.42
C LEU A 446 -9.20 -28.09 5.47
N SER A 447 -9.89 -28.93 6.24
CA SER A 447 -9.22 -29.88 7.14
C SER A 447 -8.53 -31.04 6.40
N LYS A 448 -8.91 -31.29 5.14
CA LYS A 448 -8.36 -32.39 4.33
C LYS A 448 -6.95 -32.08 3.86
N SER A 449 -6.01 -33.00 4.01
CA SER A 449 -4.61 -32.81 3.62
C SER A 449 -4.41 -32.59 2.11
N ASN A 450 -5.29 -33.17 1.28
CA ASN A 450 -5.25 -33.08 -0.19
C ASN A 450 -6.24 -32.07 -0.76
N PHE A 451 -6.59 -31.01 0.01
CA PHE A 451 -7.61 -30.04 -0.40
C PHE A 451 -7.23 -29.27 -1.67
N TRP A 452 -5.96 -28.81 -1.79
CA TRP A 452 -5.52 -27.93 -2.85
C TRP A 452 -5.29 -28.67 -4.18
N THR A 453 -6.37 -29.09 -4.85
CA THR A 453 -6.33 -29.77 -6.16
C THR A 453 -7.34 -29.16 -7.11
N ASP A 454 -7.05 -29.26 -8.42
CA ASP A 454 -7.97 -28.76 -9.46
C ASP A 454 -9.32 -29.48 -9.40
N GLU A 455 -9.34 -30.75 -9.04
CA GLU A 455 -10.57 -31.55 -8.94
C GLU A 455 -11.50 -30.99 -7.87
N ASN A 456 -10.97 -30.63 -6.71
CA ASN A 456 -11.75 -30.01 -5.65
C ASN A 456 -12.30 -28.66 -6.10
N PHE A 457 -11.51 -27.83 -6.77
CA PHE A 457 -11.96 -26.51 -7.23
C PHE A 457 -13.02 -26.61 -8.32
N LYS A 458 -12.96 -27.60 -9.23
CA LYS A 458 -14.01 -27.84 -10.22
C LYS A 458 -15.36 -28.19 -9.60
N ILE A 459 -15.38 -28.77 -8.41
CA ILE A 459 -16.62 -29.03 -7.68
C ILE A 459 -17.25 -27.72 -7.21
N TYR A 460 -16.44 -26.84 -6.63
CA TYR A 460 -16.91 -25.54 -6.11
C TYR A 460 -17.30 -24.54 -7.18
N GLU A 461 -16.76 -24.66 -8.39
CA GLU A 461 -17.18 -23.86 -9.56
C GLU A 461 -18.69 -23.90 -9.81
N ARG A 462 -19.33 -25.02 -9.52
CA ARG A 462 -20.76 -25.24 -9.78
C ARG A 462 -21.68 -24.56 -8.77
N GLU A 463 -21.19 -24.28 -7.59
CA GLU A 463 -21.97 -23.86 -6.43
C GLU A 463 -21.60 -22.46 -5.93
N SER A 464 -20.39 -22.00 -6.21
CA SER A 464 -19.82 -20.77 -5.69
C SER A 464 -19.55 -19.72 -6.76
N ASN A 465 -19.06 -18.58 -6.31
CA ASN A 465 -18.67 -17.45 -7.15
C ASN A 465 -17.25 -17.60 -7.75
N PHE A 466 -16.67 -18.80 -7.74
CA PHE A 466 -15.37 -19.08 -8.34
C PHE A 466 -15.50 -19.64 -9.75
N ILE A 467 -14.78 -19.03 -10.70
CA ILE A 467 -14.78 -19.39 -12.11
C ILE A 467 -13.45 -20.03 -12.47
N PHE A 468 -13.39 -21.36 -12.49
CA PHE A 468 -12.19 -22.06 -12.90
C PHE A 468 -12.02 -21.99 -14.43
N PRO A 469 -10.82 -21.67 -14.95
CA PRO A 469 -10.60 -21.62 -16.40
C PRO A 469 -10.62 -23.04 -16.99
N PHE A 470 -11.70 -23.36 -17.69
CA PHE A 470 -11.88 -24.66 -18.38
C PHE A 470 -11.85 -24.56 -19.91
N ILE A 471 -11.77 -23.34 -20.44
CA ILE A 471 -11.78 -23.09 -21.87
C ILE A 471 -10.40 -23.36 -22.44
N THR A 472 -10.31 -24.02 -23.62
CA THR A 472 -9.04 -24.25 -24.28
C THR A 472 -8.40 -22.97 -24.79
N LEU A 473 -7.07 -22.95 -24.88
CA LEU A 473 -6.36 -21.83 -25.49
C LEU A 473 -6.77 -21.59 -26.95
N GLU A 474 -7.15 -22.64 -27.69
CA GLU A 474 -7.67 -22.51 -29.05
C GLU A 474 -8.99 -21.76 -29.08
N ASN A 475 -9.91 -22.08 -28.19
CA ASN A 475 -11.17 -21.38 -28.07
C ASN A 475 -10.97 -19.92 -27.67
N ILE A 476 -10.09 -19.64 -26.69
CA ILE A 476 -9.74 -18.26 -26.31
C ILE A 476 -9.19 -17.49 -27.50
N LYS A 477 -8.29 -18.10 -28.25
CA LYS A 477 -7.70 -17.49 -29.45
C LYS A 477 -8.76 -17.21 -30.53
N SER A 478 -9.65 -18.15 -30.75
CA SER A 478 -10.75 -18.01 -31.74
C SER A 478 -11.66 -16.83 -31.35
N GLU A 479 -12.06 -16.76 -30.08
CA GLU A 479 -12.92 -15.70 -29.63
C GLU A 479 -12.24 -14.33 -29.69
N LEU A 480 -10.95 -14.23 -29.33
CA LEU A 480 -10.21 -12.98 -29.43
C LEU A 480 -10.00 -12.52 -30.87
N ASN A 481 -9.81 -13.47 -31.83
CA ASN A 481 -9.65 -13.13 -33.23
C ASN A 481 -10.90 -12.46 -33.84
N ARG A 482 -12.08 -12.69 -33.30
CA ARG A 482 -13.31 -12.00 -33.73
C ARG A 482 -13.20 -10.48 -33.64
N PHE A 483 -12.41 -9.95 -32.71
CA PHE A 483 -12.13 -8.50 -32.62
C PHE A 483 -11.26 -8.00 -33.77
N ILE A 484 -10.45 -8.86 -34.36
CA ILE A 484 -9.65 -8.52 -35.55
C ILE A 484 -10.53 -8.60 -36.81
N GLU A 485 -11.40 -9.61 -36.88
CA GLU A 485 -12.25 -9.90 -38.05
C GLU A 485 -13.45 -8.95 -38.16
N ASN A 486 -13.89 -8.37 -37.00
CA ASN A 486 -15.06 -7.50 -36.95
C ASN A 486 -14.73 -6.19 -36.24
N ASP A 487 -14.49 -5.13 -36.98
CA ASP A 487 -14.17 -3.80 -36.49
C ASP A 487 -15.33 -3.10 -35.76
N LYS A 488 -16.53 -3.64 -35.83
CA LYS A 488 -17.72 -3.17 -35.10
C LYS A 488 -18.02 -3.97 -33.84
N LEU A 489 -17.21 -4.96 -33.53
CA LEU A 489 -17.31 -5.71 -32.29
C LEU A 489 -16.66 -4.90 -31.15
N TYR A 490 -17.44 -4.47 -30.19
CA TYR A 490 -16.96 -3.71 -29.03
C TYR A 490 -16.92 -4.60 -27.80
N TRP A 491 -16.06 -4.25 -26.84
CA TRP A 491 -15.84 -5.04 -25.63
C TRP A 491 -17.12 -5.32 -24.83
N ASN A 492 -17.92 -4.30 -24.60
CA ASN A 492 -19.17 -4.45 -23.84
C ASN A 492 -20.29 -5.19 -24.57
N ASP A 493 -20.17 -5.32 -25.89
CA ASP A 493 -21.13 -6.02 -26.74
C ASP A 493 -20.61 -7.43 -27.11
N PHE A 494 -19.42 -7.78 -26.61
CA PHE A 494 -18.83 -9.07 -26.85
C PHE A 494 -19.58 -10.19 -26.13
N TYR A 495 -19.97 -11.18 -26.89
CA TYR A 495 -20.59 -12.39 -26.42
C TYR A 495 -20.00 -13.60 -27.17
N PRO A 496 -19.48 -14.59 -26.45
CA PRO A 496 -18.90 -15.76 -27.08
C PRO A 496 -20.00 -16.65 -27.73
N VAL A 497 -19.73 -17.13 -28.91
CA VAL A 497 -20.68 -17.92 -29.71
C VAL A 497 -20.15 -19.36 -29.90
N ASN A 498 -19.33 -19.86 -29.02
CA ASN A 498 -18.72 -21.17 -29.21
C ASN A 498 -19.67 -22.29 -28.74
N GLU A 499 -20.08 -23.17 -29.66
CA GLU A 499 -20.96 -24.34 -29.39
C GLU A 499 -20.37 -25.28 -28.33
N ASN A 500 -19.04 -25.38 -28.24
CA ASN A 500 -18.37 -26.23 -27.25
C ASN A 500 -18.57 -25.69 -25.80
N LEU A 501 -18.73 -24.39 -25.66
CA LEU A 501 -19.03 -23.77 -24.34
C LEU A 501 -20.44 -24.10 -23.92
N SER A 502 -21.41 -24.05 -24.84
CA SER A 502 -22.79 -24.40 -24.55
C SER A 502 -22.89 -25.85 -24.08
N SER A 503 -22.11 -26.77 -24.67
CA SER A 503 -22.10 -28.18 -24.27
C SER A 503 -21.53 -28.39 -22.86
N TYR A 504 -20.46 -27.66 -22.46
CA TYR A 504 -19.94 -27.73 -21.11
C TYR A 504 -20.95 -27.20 -20.08
N PHE A 505 -21.50 -26.04 -20.33
CA PHE A 505 -22.49 -25.45 -19.45
C PHE A 505 -23.80 -26.23 -19.42
N ASN A 506 -24.20 -26.81 -20.50
CA ASN A 506 -25.38 -27.68 -20.51
C ASN A 506 -25.16 -28.90 -19.62
N GLY A 507 -24.00 -29.55 -19.64
CA GLY A 507 -23.65 -30.62 -18.72
C GLY A 507 -23.61 -30.18 -17.23
N VAL A 508 -23.25 -28.94 -16.97
CA VAL A 508 -23.21 -28.34 -15.63
C VAL A 508 -24.59 -27.86 -15.15
N LEU A 509 -25.41 -27.35 -16.09
CA LEU A 509 -26.71 -26.69 -15.78
C LEU A 509 -27.93 -27.60 -16.00
N ASP A 510 -27.79 -28.74 -16.67
CA ASP A 510 -28.91 -29.63 -16.99
C ASP A 510 -29.63 -30.21 -15.74
N ASN A 511 -28.95 -30.22 -14.60
CA ASN A 511 -29.53 -30.65 -13.32
C ASN A 511 -30.23 -29.53 -12.54
N LYS A 512 -30.19 -28.29 -13.02
CA LYS A 512 -30.88 -27.14 -12.43
C LYS A 512 -32.04 -26.76 -13.33
N ASN A 513 -33.25 -26.63 -12.82
CA ASN A 513 -34.42 -26.11 -13.53
C ASN A 513 -34.22 -24.63 -13.91
N ILE A 514 -33.23 -24.35 -14.75
CA ILE A 514 -32.81 -23.02 -15.16
C ILE A 514 -33.33 -22.77 -16.58
N ASN A 515 -33.96 -21.64 -16.83
CA ASN A 515 -34.43 -21.28 -18.17
C ASN A 515 -33.29 -20.81 -19.08
N GLU A 516 -33.53 -20.75 -20.39
CA GLU A 516 -32.50 -20.38 -21.37
C GLU A 516 -31.90 -18.98 -21.16
N LEU A 517 -32.69 -18.02 -20.69
CA LEU A 517 -32.22 -16.67 -20.38
C LEU A 517 -31.26 -16.65 -19.18
N GLU A 518 -31.52 -17.45 -18.18
CA GLU A 518 -30.63 -17.61 -17.02
C GLU A 518 -29.33 -18.31 -17.41
N LYS A 519 -29.38 -19.34 -18.27
CA LYS A 519 -28.20 -19.98 -18.84
C LYS A 519 -27.33 -18.98 -19.61
N GLU A 520 -27.95 -18.19 -20.46
CA GLU A 520 -27.25 -17.15 -21.23
C GLU A 520 -26.57 -16.12 -20.32
N GLN A 521 -27.23 -15.73 -19.23
CA GLN A 521 -26.63 -14.80 -18.27
C GLN A 521 -25.44 -15.42 -17.54
N ILE A 522 -25.47 -16.70 -17.19
CA ILE A 522 -24.35 -17.43 -16.60
C ILE A 522 -23.17 -17.47 -17.57
N TYR A 523 -23.39 -17.72 -18.86
CA TYR A 523 -22.35 -17.67 -19.88
C TYR A 523 -21.71 -16.29 -19.98
N ARG A 524 -22.53 -15.23 -20.01
CA ARG A 524 -22.01 -13.85 -20.02
C ARG A 524 -21.15 -13.57 -18.81
N ASN A 525 -21.65 -13.87 -17.63
CA ASN A 525 -20.94 -13.63 -16.39
C ASN A 525 -19.58 -14.36 -16.34
N TYR A 526 -19.53 -15.59 -16.84
CA TYR A 526 -18.30 -16.35 -16.93
C TYR A 526 -17.28 -15.67 -17.86
N TRP A 527 -17.69 -15.33 -19.05
CA TRP A 527 -16.83 -14.69 -20.03
C TRP A 527 -16.39 -13.29 -19.57
N ASP A 528 -17.31 -12.51 -19.09
CA ASP A 528 -17.01 -11.19 -18.56
C ASP A 528 -15.97 -11.27 -17.43
N LYS A 529 -16.11 -12.23 -16.54
CA LYS A 529 -15.14 -12.41 -15.45
C LYS A 529 -13.79 -12.90 -15.98
N LEU A 530 -13.77 -13.90 -16.85
CA LEU A 530 -12.54 -14.48 -17.39
C LEU A 530 -11.74 -13.43 -18.17
N PHE A 531 -12.37 -12.73 -19.09
CA PHE A 531 -11.69 -11.77 -19.94
C PHE A 531 -11.38 -10.46 -19.22
N ASN A 532 -12.31 -9.95 -18.41
CA ASN A 532 -12.08 -8.72 -17.64
C ASN A 532 -10.98 -8.87 -16.59
N ALA A 533 -10.82 -10.05 -15.99
CA ALA A 533 -9.70 -10.34 -15.11
C ALA A 533 -8.36 -10.12 -15.84
N ILE A 534 -8.21 -10.67 -17.02
CA ILE A 534 -6.98 -10.51 -17.82
C ILE A 534 -6.83 -9.08 -18.37
N ALA A 535 -7.94 -8.43 -18.74
CA ALA A 535 -7.92 -7.07 -19.27
C ALA A 535 -7.50 -6.01 -18.24
N TRP A 536 -7.97 -6.14 -17.00
CA TRP A 536 -7.92 -5.05 -16.02
C TRP A 536 -7.09 -5.33 -14.78
N ASP A 537 -6.97 -6.59 -14.32
CA ASP A 537 -6.23 -6.89 -13.10
C ASP A 537 -4.73 -6.74 -13.32
N ARG A 538 -4.13 -5.76 -12.65
CA ARG A 538 -2.69 -5.49 -12.74
C ARG A 538 -1.81 -6.61 -12.18
N ASN A 539 -2.36 -7.53 -11.38
CA ASN A 539 -1.64 -8.71 -10.93
C ASN A 539 -1.23 -9.62 -12.11
N VAL A 540 -1.99 -9.58 -13.21
CA VAL A 540 -1.59 -10.25 -14.48
C VAL A 540 -0.29 -9.67 -15.00
N LEU A 541 -0.14 -8.35 -15.07
CA LEU A 541 1.10 -7.70 -15.52
C LEU A 541 2.27 -7.98 -14.56
N ILE A 542 2.02 -7.96 -13.25
CA ILE A 542 3.06 -8.30 -12.27
C ILE A 542 3.51 -9.76 -12.46
N PHE A 543 2.57 -10.66 -12.76
CA PHE A 543 2.87 -12.07 -12.97
C PHE A 543 3.68 -12.32 -14.25
N VAL A 544 3.27 -11.72 -15.37
CA VAL A 544 3.98 -11.95 -16.65
C VAL A 544 5.33 -11.21 -16.72
N GLN A 545 5.48 -10.12 -15.96
CA GLN A 545 6.74 -9.38 -15.80
C GLN A 545 7.47 -9.73 -14.48
N ARG A 546 7.24 -10.94 -13.92
CA ARG A 546 7.70 -11.32 -12.58
C ARG A 546 9.19 -11.16 -12.36
N ASP A 547 10.01 -11.49 -13.38
CA ASP A 547 11.46 -11.35 -13.29
C ASP A 547 11.88 -9.87 -13.24
N TYR A 548 11.23 -9.02 -14.03
CA TYR A 548 11.45 -7.57 -13.98
C TYR A 548 11.11 -6.99 -12.60
N PHE A 549 9.97 -7.40 -12.02
CA PHE A 549 9.57 -6.95 -10.68
C PHE A 549 10.52 -7.43 -9.60
N GLU A 550 10.98 -8.66 -9.67
CA GLU A 550 11.93 -9.21 -8.70
C GLU A 550 13.28 -8.50 -8.76
N ASN A 551 13.79 -8.25 -9.96
CA ASN A 551 15.08 -7.61 -10.15
C ASN A 551 15.10 -6.12 -9.77
N ASN A 552 13.96 -5.43 -9.94
CA ASN A 552 13.93 -3.97 -9.78
C ASN A 552 13.19 -3.48 -8.53
N PHE A 553 12.26 -4.26 -7.97
CA PHE A 553 11.33 -3.79 -6.94
C PHE A 553 11.15 -4.74 -5.76
N SER A 554 12.06 -5.70 -5.57
CA SER A 554 11.98 -6.68 -4.47
C SER A 554 11.95 -6.04 -3.08
N GLU A 555 12.60 -4.89 -2.91
CA GLU A 555 12.63 -4.16 -1.63
C GLU A 555 11.41 -3.25 -1.39
N PHE A 556 10.51 -3.12 -2.36
CA PHE A 556 9.35 -2.25 -2.20
C PHE A 556 8.41 -2.77 -1.11
N ASN A 557 8.10 -1.90 -0.15
CA ASN A 557 7.15 -2.19 0.91
C ASN A 557 5.89 -1.32 0.78
N SER A 558 4.78 -1.93 0.39
CA SER A 558 3.48 -1.26 0.27
C SER A 558 2.80 -0.97 1.62
N LEU A 559 3.37 -1.44 2.72
CA LEU A 559 2.85 -1.27 4.08
C LEU A 559 3.56 -0.16 4.86
N ASP A 560 4.46 0.59 4.21
CA ASP A 560 5.12 1.73 4.84
C ASP A 560 4.09 2.73 5.39
N VAL A 561 4.30 3.16 6.62
CA VAL A 561 3.30 3.85 7.47
C VAL A 561 2.88 5.20 6.88
N ILE A 562 3.78 5.91 6.23
CA ILE A 562 3.46 7.15 5.50
C ILE A 562 3.36 6.80 4.02
N THR A 563 2.43 5.91 3.73
CA THR A 563 2.14 5.55 2.36
C THR A 563 1.27 6.62 1.74
N ASP A 564 1.90 7.39 0.95
CA ASP A 564 1.24 7.82 -0.24
C ASP A 564 1.46 6.69 -1.27
N THR A 565 0.48 6.43 -2.06
CA THR A 565 0.39 5.30 -2.99
C THR A 565 1.45 5.30 -4.10
N ASN A 566 2.60 5.94 -3.91
CA ASN A 566 3.60 6.07 -4.96
C ASN A 566 4.49 4.82 -5.02
N ARG A 567 4.22 4.02 -6.01
CA ARG A 567 5.03 2.84 -6.35
C ARG A 567 6.30 3.29 -7.07
N PRO A 568 7.41 2.54 -6.97
CA PRO A 568 8.64 2.83 -7.71
C PRO A 568 8.54 2.51 -9.21
N TRP A 569 7.35 2.20 -9.71
CA TRP A 569 7.03 2.01 -11.13
C TRP A 569 5.75 2.73 -11.53
N ASP A 570 5.65 3.03 -12.81
CA ASP A 570 4.41 3.46 -13.46
C ASP A 570 3.87 2.35 -14.37
N TRP A 571 2.56 2.39 -14.62
CA TRP A 571 1.95 1.63 -15.70
C TRP A 571 2.00 2.48 -16.97
N ASP A 572 2.93 2.16 -17.85
CA ASP A 572 3.15 2.89 -19.09
C ASP A 572 2.44 2.23 -20.27
N HIS A 573 1.89 3.06 -21.18
CA HIS A 573 1.23 2.57 -22.38
C HIS A 573 2.26 2.26 -23.46
N ILE A 574 2.21 1.06 -24.04
CA ILE A 574 3.06 0.66 -25.17
C ILE A 574 2.72 1.53 -26.39
N TYR A 575 1.44 1.56 -26.78
CA TYR A 575 0.94 2.54 -27.74
C TYR A 575 0.55 3.81 -27.00
N PRO A 576 1.19 4.96 -27.29
CA PRO A 576 1.11 6.14 -26.42
C PRO A 576 -0.31 6.67 -26.20
N ALA A 577 -0.64 6.99 -24.96
CA ALA A 577 -1.92 7.58 -24.58
C ALA A 577 -2.23 8.88 -25.31
N SER A 578 -1.21 9.72 -25.55
CA SER A 578 -1.33 10.98 -26.29
C SER A 578 -1.75 10.79 -27.76
N TRP A 579 -1.60 9.59 -28.30
CA TRP A 579 -2.01 9.28 -29.66
C TRP A 579 -3.49 8.89 -29.77
N VAL A 580 -4.14 8.57 -28.66
CA VAL A 580 -5.55 8.16 -28.55
C VAL A 580 -6.43 9.25 -27.95
N TYR A 581 -6.09 9.82 -26.81
CA TYR A 581 -6.99 10.68 -26.04
C TYR A 581 -7.32 12.06 -26.67
N TYR A 582 -6.45 12.62 -27.47
CA TYR A 582 -6.63 13.97 -28.01
C TYR A 582 -7.33 14.03 -29.37
N LYS A 583 -7.86 12.90 -29.89
CA LYS A 583 -8.51 12.86 -31.19
C LYS A 583 -9.96 12.39 -31.10
N LYS A 584 -10.87 13.23 -31.63
CA LYS A 584 -12.30 12.93 -31.73
C LYS A 584 -12.65 11.73 -32.65
N ASN A 585 -11.70 11.25 -33.47
CA ASN A 585 -11.92 10.27 -34.53
C ASN A 585 -11.23 8.92 -34.29
N VAL A 586 -10.80 8.60 -33.06
CA VAL A 586 -10.27 7.28 -32.77
C VAL A 586 -11.40 6.27 -32.58
N ASP A 587 -11.30 5.17 -33.26
CA ASP A 587 -12.26 4.08 -33.22
C ASP A 587 -12.53 3.58 -31.78
N ARG A 588 -13.78 3.26 -31.46
CA ARG A 588 -14.20 2.80 -30.13
C ARG A 588 -13.46 1.53 -29.73
N GLN A 589 -13.27 0.59 -30.66
CA GLN A 589 -12.57 -0.67 -30.40
C GLN A 589 -11.13 -0.41 -29.92
N ILE A 590 -10.39 0.48 -30.59
CA ILE A 590 -9.04 0.86 -30.17
C ILE A 590 -9.06 1.51 -28.79
N ARG A 591 -10.04 2.38 -28.48
CA ARG A 591 -10.16 3.02 -27.17
C ARG A 591 -10.43 2.02 -26.05
N ASP A 592 -11.20 0.98 -26.31
CA ASP A 592 -11.45 -0.09 -25.34
C ASP A 592 -10.14 -0.83 -25.03
N PHE A 593 -9.48 -1.37 -26.03
CA PHE A 593 -8.23 -2.14 -25.87
C PHE A 593 -7.04 -1.29 -25.39
N HIS A 594 -7.03 -0.01 -25.72
CA HIS A 594 -5.96 0.90 -25.32
C HIS A 594 -5.77 0.97 -23.80
N ASN A 595 -6.81 0.78 -23.01
CA ASN A 595 -6.77 0.83 -21.55
C ASN A 595 -6.60 -0.54 -20.90
N PHE A 596 -6.57 -1.63 -21.68
CA PHE A 596 -6.37 -2.98 -21.18
C PHE A 596 -4.90 -3.30 -20.91
N ASN A 597 -4.66 -4.33 -20.10
CA ASN A 597 -3.33 -4.82 -19.79
C ASN A 597 -2.48 -5.10 -21.04
N CYS A 598 -3.10 -5.50 -22.15
CA CYS A 598 -2.39 -5.75 -23.42
C CYS A 598 -1.65 -4.51 -23.95
N ASN A 599 -2.03 -3.32 -23.57
CA ASN A 599 -1.31 -2.07 -23.92
C ASN A 599 -0.47 -1.51 -22.77
N PHE A 600 -0.36 -2.19 -21.64
CA PHE A 600 0.41 -1.70 -20.52
C PHE A 600 1.67 -2.53 -20.27
N ARG A 601 2.68 -1.87 -19.73
CA ARG A 601 3.86 -2.48 -19.11
C ARG A 601 4.12 -1.79 -17.76
N ALA A 602 4.68 -2.52 -16.81
CA ALA A 602 5.30 -1.89 -15.67
C ALA A 602 6.65 -1.33 -16.09
N MET A 603 6.96 -0.12 -15.69
CA MET A 603 8.21 0.54 -16.03
C MET A 603 8.73 1.29 -14.83
N SER A 604 10.04 1.23 -14.55
CA SER A 604 10.62 1.99 -13.45
C SER A 604 10.36 3.49 -13.64
N LEU A 605 10.22 4.22 -12.53
CA LEU A 605 10.02 5.66 -12.60
C LEU A 605 11.17 6.36 -13.32
N ASP A 606 12.39 5.85 -13.16
CA ASP A 606 13.58 6.40 -13.81
C ASP A 606 13.54 6.25 -15.32
N GLU A 607 13.18 5.06 -15.81
CA GLU A 607 13.05 4.80 -17.23
C GLU A 607 11.88 5.58 -17.85
N ASN A 608 10.69 5.49 -17.24
CA ASN A 608 9.51 6.19 -17.74
C ASN A 608 9.73 7.71 -17.82
N ARG A 609 10.61 8.25 -17.03
CA ARG A 609 10.90 9.69 -16.98
C ARG A 609 12.05 10.13 -17.84
N SER A 610 12.92 9.21 -18.25
CA SER A 610 13.92 9.43 -19.28
C SER A 610 13.34 9.27 -20.69
N GLU A 611 12.31 8.44 -20.86
CA GLU A 611 11.66 8.23 -22.15
C GLU A 611 10.71 9.38 -22.53
N SER A 612 10.68 9.72 -23.82
CA SER A 612 9.70 10.64 -24.37
C SER A 612 8.31 10.01 -24.43
N ASN A 613 7.26 10.77 -24.09
CA ASN A 613 5.87 10.35 -24.24
C ASN A 613 5.43 10.08 -25.68
N TYR A 614 6.31 10.35 -26.65
CA TYR A 614 6.05 10.24 -28.08
C TYR A 614 6.81 9.10 -28.75
N LEU A 615 7.61 8.32 -27.99
CA LEU A 615 8.31 7.18 -28.56
C LEU A 615 7.30 6.13 -29.06
N SER A 616 7.55 5.67 -30.26
CA SER A 616 6.79 4.56 -30.86
C SER A 616 7.08 3.22 -30.15
N PRO A 617 6.23 2.19 -30.31
CA PRO A 617 6.52 0.87 -29.75
C PRO A 617 7.90 0.31 -30.16
N SER A 618 8.35 0.53 -31.39
CA SER A 618 9.66 0.05 -31.85
C SER A 618 10.83 0.75 -31.15
N GLU A 619 10.72 2.06 -30.91
CA GLU A 619 11.76 2.83 -30.21
C GLU A 619 11.81 2.46 -28.71
N ARG A 620 10.68 2.04 -28.11
CA ARG A 620 10.60 1.66 -26.70
C ARG A 620 11.22 0.30 -26.41
N PHE A 621 11.24 -0.59 -27.38
CA PHE A 621 11.70 -1.98 -27.23
C PHE A 621 12.96 -2.30 -28.04
N GLU A 622 13.89 -1.32 -28.10
CA GLU A 622 15.22 -1.60 -28.66
C GLU A 622 15.96 -2.62 -27.79
N GLY A 623 16.26 -3.81 -28.38
CA GLY A 623 16.97 -4.91 -27.73
C GLY A 623 16.05 -5.99 -27.14
N ASP A 624 16.57 -7.22 -27.14
CA ASP A 624 15.81 -8.41 -26.70
C ASP A 624 15.58 -8.40 -25.18
N ASP A 625 16.50 -7.84 -24.40
CA ASP A 625 16.36 -7.75 -22.94
C ASP A 625 15.11 -6.95 -22.56
N LYS A 626 14.89 -5.79 -23.21
CA LYS A 626 13.71 -4.97 -22.97
C LYS A 626 12.41 -5.66 -23.35
N LYS A 627 12.41 -6.45 -24.42
CA LYS A 627 11.23 -7.23 -24.80
C LYS A 627 10.88 -8.26 -23.72
N ASN A 628 11.90 -8.96 -23.21
CA ASN A 628 11.71 -9.94 -22.15
C ASN A 628 11.20 -9.28 -20.85
N ASP A 629 11.80 -8.18 -20.41
CA ASP A 629 11.40 -7.44 -19.21
C ASP A 629 9.93 -7.01 -19.24
N TYR A 630 9.44 -6.64 -20.43
CA TYR A 630 8.07 -6.14 -20.62
C TYR A 630 7.10 -7.16 -21.20
N PHE A 631 7.50 -8.42 -21.29
CA PHE A 631 6.69 -9.51 -21.78
C PHE A 631 6.14 -9.23 -23.19
N ILE A 632 7.04 -8.91 -24.12
CA ILE A 632 6.77 -8.78 -25.55
C ILE A 632 7.33 -10.01 -26.24
N LYS A 633 6.46 -10.84 -26.83
CA LYS A 633 6.83 -12.04 -27.57
C LYS A 633 6.99 -11.73 -29.07
N ASP A 634 7.69 -12.57 -29.83
CA ASP A 634 7.93 -12.34 -31.25
C ASP A 634 6.63 -12.24 -32.05
N ASN A 635 5.59 -12.96 -31.64
CA ASN A 635 4.31 -12.97 -32.35
C ASN A 635 3.57 -11.63 -32.23
N ASP A 636 3.58 -10.95 -31.10
CA ASP A 636 2.99 -9.62 -30.95
C ASP A 636 3.96 -8.53 -31.39
N TRP A 637 5.28 -8.73 -31.23
CA TRP A 637 6.30 -7.80 -31.71
C TRP A 637 6.19 -7.54 -33.22
N ASN A 638 5.92 -8.58 -34.03
CA ASN A 638 5.72 -8.46 -35.45
C ASN A 638 4.65 -7.44 -35.88
N PHE A 639 3.73 -7.11 -34.99
CA PHE A 639 2.71 -6.09 -35.20
C PHE A 639 3.07 -4.76 -34.54
N TRP A 640 3.61 -4.77 -33.32
CA TRP A 640 4.02 -3.55 -32.63
C TRP A 640 5.00 -2.72 -33.43
N GLN A 641 5.99 -3.33 -34.07
CA GLN A 641 6.98 -2.64 -34.91
C GLN A 641 6.40 -1.96 -36.15
N LYS A 642 5.20 -2.29 -36.58
CA LYS A 642 4.53 -1.69 -37.73
C LYS A 642 3.73 -0.43 -37.37
N VAL A 643 3.49 -0.20 -36.09
CA VAL A 643 2.65 0.89 -35.59
C VAL A 643 3.53 1.96 -34.93
N ASN A 644 4.34 2.65 -35.75
CA ASN A 644 5.36 3.60 -35.29
C ASN A 644 4.89 5.06 -35.23
N ASP A 645 3.65 5.35 -35.59
CA ASP A 645 3.05 6.66 -35.54
C ASP A 645 1.55 6.59 -35.21
N ARG A 646 0.90 7.75 -35.25
CA ARG A 646 -0.55 7.82 -35.04
C ARG A 646 -1.30 7.16 -36.16
N ILE A 647 -2.31 6.35 -35.82
CA ILE A 647 -3.11 5.58 -36.79
C ILE A 647 -3.85 6.48 -37.78
N ASN A 648 -4.36 7.63 -37.34
CA ASN A 648 -5.21 8.51 -38.12
C ASN A 648 -6.38 7.75 -38.78
N ASN A 649 -6.47 7.75 -40.12
CA ASN A 649 -7.47 7.00 -40.90
C ASN A 649 -6.86 5.80 -41.65
N ASP A 650 -5.67 5.35 -41.24
CA ASP A 650 -4.96 4.25 -41.87
C ASP A 650 -5.54 2.92 -41.36
N THR A 651 -6.28 2.23 -42.24
CA THR A 651 -6.94 0.96 -41.92
C THR A 651 -5.93 -0.16 -41.68
N GLN A 652 -4.76 -0.16 -42.37
CA GLN A 652 -3.74 -1.16 -42.14
C GLN A 652 -3.08 -1.02 -40.79
N LYS A 653 -2.71 0.20 -40.41
CA LYS A 653 -2.16 0.49 -39.05
C LYS A 653 -3.16 0.18 -37.95
N LYS A 654 -4.46 0.43 -38.19
CA LYS A 654 -5.52 0.04 -37.27
C LYS A 654 -5.55 -1.47 -37.08
N SER A 655 -5.52 -2.23 -38.19
CA SER A 655 -5.49 -3.69 -38.15
C SER A 655 -4.23 -4.21 -37.47
N ASP A 656 -3.06 -3.67 -37.76
CA ASP A 656 -1.80 -4.05 -37.11
C ASP A 656 -1.83 -3.78 -35.60
N LEU A 657 -2.38 -2.64 -35.15
CA LEU A 657 -2.53 -2.33 -33.73
C LEU A 657 -3.51 -3.30 -33.03
N MET A 658 -4.65 -3.59 -33.64
CA MET A 658 -5.60 -4.54 -33.08
C MET A 658 -5.00 -5.94 -32.99
N ASN A 659 -4.23 -6.37 -33.99
CA ASN A 659 -3.48 -7.62 -33.92
C ASN A 659 -2.46 -7.62 -32.77
N ALA A 660 -1.72 -6.53 -32.58
CA ALA A 660 -0.77 -6.40 -31.48
C ALA A 660 -1.48 -6.55 -30.12
N PHE A 661 -2.61 -5.86 -29.92
CA PHE A 661 -3.41 -5.96 -28.70
C PHE A 661 -3.95 -7.36 -28.46
N VAL A 662 -4.60 -7.94 -29.43
CA VAL A 662 -5.28 -9.23 -29.33
C VAL A 662 -4.28 -10.37 -29.10
N ILE A 663 -3.16 -10.38 -29.85
CA ILE A 663 -2.13 -11.41 -29.70
C ILE A 663 -1.46 -11.30 -28.33
N ARG A 664 -1.12 -10.09 -27.88
CA ARG A 664 -0.55 -9.92 -26.54
C ARG A 664 -1.53 -10.30 -25.43
N PHE A 665 -2.82 -10.00 -25.62
CA PHE A 665 -3.87 -10.45 -24.70
C PHE A 665 -3.94 -11.98 -24.63
N TYR A 666 -3.89 -12.65 -25.76
CA TYR A 666 -3.80 -14.10 -25.83
C TYR A 666 -2.52 -14.64 -25.17
N ASN A 667 -1.38 -13.98 -25.36
CA ASN A 667 -0.11 -14.37 -24.75
C ASN A 667 -0.18 -14.37 -23.20
N PHE A 668 -1.01 -13.53 -22.60
CA PHE A 668 -1.24 -13.56 -21.14
C PHE A 668 -1.96 -14.84 -20.70
N PHE A 669 -3.00 -15.24 -21.42
CA PHE A 669 -3.66 -16.53 -21.17
C PHE A 669 -2.69 -17.70 -21.37
N GLU A 670 -1.95 -17.69 -22.47
CA GLU A 670 -0.97 -18.74 -22.78
C GLU A 670 0.05 -18.87 -21.65
N GLU A 671 0.58 -17.75 -21.13
CA GLU A 671 1.56 -17.75 -20.06
C GLU A 671 0.97 -18.33 -18.76
N ILE A 672 -0.24 -17.92 -18.39
CA ILE A 672 -0.93 -18.42 -17.19
C ILE A 672 -1.19 -19.91 -17.33
N TYR A 673 -1.73 -20.37 -18.46
CA TYR A 673 -2.04 -21.78 -18.69
C TYR A 673 -0.80 -22.66 -18.68
N LYS A 674 0.27 -22.22 -19.33
CA LYS A 674 1.57 -22.94 -19.35
C LYS A 674 2.20 -22.98 -17.96
N SER A 675 2.26 -21.83 -17.27
CA SER A 675 2.87 -21.73 -15.95
C SER A 675 2.20 -22.61 -14.90
N PHE A 676 0.88 -22.74 -14.97
CA PHE A 676 0.10 -23.49 -14.00
C PHE A 676 -0.37 -24.88 -14.51
N HIS A 677 0.13 -25.33 -15.66
CA HIS A 677 -0.27 -26.62 -16.24
C HIS A 677 -1.81 -26.77 -16.28
N ILE A 678 -2.50 -25.71 -16.73
CA ILE A 678 -3.95 -25.76 -16.89
C ILE A 678 -4.23 -26.52 -18.20
N ASN A 679 -4.76 -27.71 -18.03
CA ASN A 679 -5.28 -28.52 -19.16
C ASN A 679 -6.81 -28.47 -19.05
N PRO A 680 -7.47 -27.74 -19.94
CA PRO A 680 -8.93 -27.62 -19.94
C PRO A 680 -9.64 -28.92 -20.32
#